data_772f439fe26c833cecbbca7cb2e1f599
#
_entry.id   772f439fe26c833cecbbca7cb2e1f599
#
_cell.length_a   1.000
_cell.length_b   1.000
_cell.length_c   1.000
_cell.angle_alpha   90.00
_cell.angle_beta   90.00
_cell.angle_gamma   90.00
#
_symmetry.space_group_name_H-M   'P 1'
#
loop_
_entity.id
_entity.type
_entity.pdbx_description
1 polymer ?
#
loop_
_entity_poly.entity_id
_entity_poly.type
_entity_poly.pdbx_seq_one_letter_code
_entity_poly.pdbx_strand_id
1 'polypeptide(L)'
;MRAAFLITFATISVTIAQSEVLIMSPESESVVNNESVLVAASLLGVQNISSGSVRLLLDGMDVTNQAYVDSDMISCLLNDVEPGNHEINLIVNGVLTRWSFTATAKESSMKYSGRIRSSSSMDQIDDQTLNINKMTLDFKGSAYDWLSMRTNLKVTSQENSLYQPRNIYGLQLGLKDILTLRLGDSNPRVSHFTMNGKRIRGMDLDFSFGWFNFRYLQGEINRAVQGALSSAYSFDIDTDEFGEKYIALDRSGYTFTQNVSSARLSFGRGDIFQWGFNYMKARDDTSSVDPDLMDAQIFYESDQTGSVEGLTTGTIYTINELGTRARVLDGSEWSGSGPKDNLVISSDIGMNLFSKRIRLDGEVAFSMTNNNIWGGPLSLAELDTLIDDSVDNKLSSFDLSEFPDPSDWEEYLIINSNLSPLVPIDINAFGDSSSVELMDAIFSMPSLAYRGRAITNFYGNYFSIEYSQTGPEFNSLANPYLVKNKREWAISDKFKLFKNRLMLNFGYKHQDDDILTNVENVKTQNTLSFGFNALPGPGLPTLNFTYRSIDRNNGITELVELPDMTSTDNREKTQTNNLMLNVNHRFDLVWNHSISGTFVSIEKEDKFSERAVDFVDPSMSTSVINVSLITRYSVPLQTSFNITSNSSELSTGPGQRGTQDFLTANLSAEYPFLGKKILANGGFNYANGSGVVEMSWLGVKGGLRWRILDDLSLNAQGEFRSKETAGISKNTIIARANLEYSF
;
A
#
# COMPACT_ATOMS: atom_id res chain seq x y z
N MET A 1 -3.99 -8.80 50.38
CA MET A 1 -4.33 -9.74 49.30
C MET A 1 -3.33 -9.70 48.12
N ARG A 2 -2.12 -9.13 48.27
CA ARG A 2 -1.07 -9.07 47.21
C ARG A 2 0.14 -9.99 47.48
N ALA A 3 0.18 -10.73 48.59
CA ALA A 3 1.30 -11.61 48.92
C ALA A 3 0.99 -13.13 48.88
N ALA A 4 -0.25 -13.52 48.59
CA ALA A 4 -0.66 -14.93 48.56
C ALA A 4 -0.63 -15.57 47.14
N PHE A 5 -0.35 -14.80 46.06
CA PHE A 5 -0.35 -15.31 44.69
C PHE A 5 1.03 -15.72 44.15
N LEU A 6 2.08 -15.49 44.93
CA LEU A 6 3.49 -15.73 44.52
C LEU A 6 4.13 -16.98 45.10
N ILE A 7 3.46 -17.69 46.01
CA ILE A 7 4.06 -18.84 46.77
C ILE A 7 3.53 -20.21 46.31
N THR A 8 2.49 -20.27 45.46
CA THR A 8 1.91 -21.56 45.03
C THR A 8 2.53 -22.10 43.72
N PHE A 9 3.55 -21.45 43.16
CA PHE A 9 4.15 -21.83 41.87
C PHE A 9 5.51 -22.56 41.94
N ALA A 10 5.98 -22.93 43.14
CA ALA A 10 7.35 -23.41 43.33
C ALA A 10 7.53 -24.93 43.46
N THR A 11 6.48 -25.73 43.31
CA THR A 11 6.65 -27.18 43.37
C THR A 11 5.81 -27.91 42.34
N ILE A 12 6.28 -27.96 41.08
CA ILE A 12 5.75 -28.91 40.08
C ILE A 12 6.91 -29.44 39.25
N SER A 13 7.02 -30.76 39.30
CA SER A 13 7.99 -31.66 38.69
C SER A 13 8.13 -31.46 37.16
N VAL A 14 9.35 -31.45 36.67
CA VAL A 14 9.73 -31.51 35.25
C VAL A 14 9.19 -32.81 34.68
N THR A 15 8.13 -32.73 33.88
CA THR A 15 7.75 -33.80 32.97
C THR A 15 8.43 -33.48 31.63
N ILE A 16 9.28 -34.40 31.19
CA ILE A 16 10.04 -34.33 29.95
C ILE A 16 9.03 -34.17 28.80
N ALA A 17 9.04 -33.01 28.11
CA ALA A 17 8.30 -32.82 26.90
C ALA A 17 8.83 -33.79 25.84
N GLN A 18 7.98 -34.64 25.29
CA GLN A 18 8.31 -35.44 24.11
C GLN A 18 8.62 -34.45 22.99
N SER A 19 9.85 -34.49 22.51
CA SER A 19 10.33 -33.68 21.40
C SER A 19 9.64 -34.13 20.11
N GLU A 20 8.90 -33.22 19.48
CA GLU A 20 8.12 -33.51 18.29
C GLU A 20 8.92 -33.12 17.03
N VAL A 21 9.17 -34.12 16.18
CA VAL A 21 9.72 -33.89 14.83
C VAL A 21 8.60 -33.35 13.95
N LEU A 22 8.82 -32.21 13.31
CA LEU A 22 7.85 -31.61 12.37
C LEU A 22 8.19 -31.98 10.94
N ILE A 23 7.31 -32.73 10.28
CA ILE A 23 7.44 -33.12 8.89
C ILE A 23 7.26 -31.87 8.01
N MET A 24 8.22 -31.60 7.13
CA MET A 24 8.20 -30.44 6.21
C MET A 24 7.93 -30.87 4.77
N SER A 25 8.48 -32.01 4.34
CA SER A 25 8.32 -32.53 2.97
C SER A 25 8.71 -34.00 2.94
N PRO A 26 8.04 -34.82 2.11
CA PRO A 26 6.70 -34.58 1.58
C PRO A 26 5.66 -34.61 2.70
N GLU A 27 4.56 -33.89 2.53
CA GLU A 27 3.45 -33.96 3.48
C GLU A 27 2.89 -35.39 3.54
N SER A 28 2.42 -35.80 4.71
CA SER A 28 1.85 -37.16 4.87
C SER A 28 0.69 -37.37 3.90
N GLU A 29 0.70 -38.52 3.22
CA GLU A 29 -0.30 -38.91 2.22
C GLU A 29 -0.33 -38.02 0.95
N SER A 30 0.71 -37.22 0.72
CA SER A 30 0.82 -36.40 -0.49
C SER A 30 1.27 -37.19 -1.71
N VAL A 31 0.93 -36.67 -2.90
CA VAL A 31 1.42 -37.23 -4.19
C VAL A 31 2.54 -36.33 -4.69
N VAL A 32 3.71 -36.94 -4.98
CA VAL A 32 4.91 -36.22 -5.42
C VAL A 32 5.45 -36.84 -6.72
N ASN A 33 6.25 -36.01 -7.45
CA ASN A 33 6.95 -36.52 -8.62
C ASN A 33 8.09 -37.49 -8.19
N ASN A 34 8.19 -38.61 -8.85
CA ASN A 34 9.19 -39.65 -8.55
C ASN A 34 10.61 -39.27 -8.98
N GLU A 35 10.80 -38.37 -9.95
CA GLU A 35 12.13 -37.95 -10.43
C GLU A 35 13.00 -37.35 -9.33
N SER A 36 12.37 -36.58 -8.41
CA SER A 36 13.10 -35.90 -7.34
C SER A 36 12.17 -35.63 -6.16
N VAL A 37 12.33 -36.38 -5.09
CA VAL A 37 11.56 -36.25 -3.85
C VAL A 37 12.42 -35.65 -2.75
N LEU A 38 12.10 -34.45 -2.35
CA LEU A 38 12.74 -33.81 -1.18
C LEU A 38 12.07 -34.35 0.09
N VAL A 39 12.80 -35.10 0.89
CA VAL A 39 12.42 -35.46 2.25
C VAL A 39 13.05 -34.47 3.22
N ALA A 40 12.24 -33.76 3.99
CA ALA A 40 12.72 -32.79 4.99
C ALA A 40 11.85 -32.81 6.25
N ALA A 41 12.50 -32.73 7.40
CA ALA A 41 11.84 -32.60 8.69
C ALA A 41 12.61 -31.62 9.57
N SER A 42 11.89 -30.81 10.34
CA SER A 42 12.48 -29.94 11.35
C SER A 42 12.74 -30.71 12.65
N LEU A 43 13.93 -30.54 13.16
CA LEU A 43 14.41 -31.14 14.41
C LEU A 43 14.49 -30.13 15.55
N LEU A 44 13.95 -28.90 15.34
CA LEU A 44 14.01 -27.78 16.31
C LEU A 44 13.38 -28.11 17.67
N GLY A 45 12.48 -29.10 17.72
CA GLY A 45 11.86 -29.60 18.96
C GLY A 45 12.68 -30.65 19.69
N VAL A 46 13.76 -31.18 19.11
CA VAL A 46 14.54 -32.28 19.65
C VAL A 46 15.83 -31.77 20.27
N GLN A 47 16.12 -32.19 21.50
CA GLN A 47 17.35 -31.79 22.22
C GLN A 47 18.50 -32.80 22.00
N ASN A 48 19.73 -32.32 22.02
CA ASN A 48 20.95 -33.13 21.96
C ASN A 48 21.09 -34.02 20.71
N ILE A 49 20.88 -33.45 19.53
CA ILE A 49 21.04 -34.17 18.27
C ILE A 49 22.53 -34.31 17.95
N SER A 50 22.97 -35.54 17.69
CA SER A 50 24.26 -35.82 17.05
C SER A 50 24.02 -36.51 15.71
N SER A 51 24.91 -36.35 14.75
CA SER A 51 24.76 -36.97 13.42
C SER A 51 24.63 -38.49 13.45
N GLY A 52 25.11 -39.14 14.49
CA GLY A 52 24.97 -40.61 14.70
C GLY A 52 23.65 -41.02 15.35
N SER A 53 22.86 -40.08 15.87
CA SER A 53 21.58 -40.39 16.53
C SER A 53 20.36 -40.26 15.61
N VAL A 54 20.59 -39.87 14.31
CA VAL A 54 19.54 -39.70 13.32
C VAL A 54 19.68 -40.78 12.24
N ARG A 55 18.58 -41.48 11.92
CA ARG A 55 18.50 -42.43 10.82
C ARG A 55 17.24 -42.16 10.00
N LEU A 56 17.40 -42.11 8.69
CA LEU A 56 16.32 -41.94 7.71
C LEU A 56 16.22 -43.22 6.88
N LEU A 57 15.04 -43.82 6.88
CA LEU A 57 14.77 -45.02 6.06
C LEU A 57 13.63 -44.74 5.09
N LEU A 58 13.79 -45.13 3.85
CA LEU A 58 12.75 -45.21 2.81
C LEU A 58 12.38 -46.65 2.60
N ASP A 59 11.14 -47.03 2.83
CA ASP A 59 10.64 -48.42 2.71
C ASP A 59 11.51 -49.45 3.48
N GLY A 60 12.06 -49.03 4.59
CA GLY A 60 12.96 -49.84 5.40
C GLY A 60 14.43 -49.82 4.96
N MET A 61 14.77 -49.25 3.81
CA MET A 61 16.17 -49.08 3.37
C MET A 61 16.78 -47.79 3.99
N ASP A 62 17.99 -47.93 4.52
CA ASP A 62 18.68 -46.81 5.16
C ASP A 62 19.30 -45.88 4.12
N VAL A 63 18.77 -44.64 4.05
CA VAL A 63 19.19 -43.58 3.14
C VAL A 63 19.88 -42.41 3.91
N THR A 64 20.23 -42.64 5.15
CA THR A 64 20.82 -41.61 6.03
C THR A 64 22.11 -41.01 5.49
N ASN A 65 22.92 -41.84 4.76
CA ASN A 65 24.17 -41.39 4.14
C ASN A 65 23.97 -40.38 2.99
N GLN A 66 22.75 -40.27 2.44
CA GLN A 66 22.38 -39.29 1.42
C GLN A 66 21.73 -38.05 2.03
N ALA A 67 21.42 -38.08 3.34
CA ALA A 67 20.74 -37.00 4.01
C ALA A 67 21.75 -35.97 4.59
N TYR A 68 21.40 -34.72 4.45
CA TYR A 68 22.04 -33.63 5.20
C TYR A 68 21.36 -33.52 6.57
N VAL A 69 22.13 -33.66 7.63
CA VAL A 69 21.64 -33.59 9.01
C VAL A 69 22.34 -32.45 9.74
N ASP A 70 21.59 -31.52 10.23
CA ASP A 70 22.04 -30.44 11.13
C ASP A 70 21.22 -30.49 12.43
N SER A 71 21.60 -29.63 13.41
CA SER A 71 20.89 -29.48 14.69
C SER A 71 19.41 -29.10 14.55
N ASP A 72 19.03 -28.45 13.44
CA ASP A 72 17.74 -27.82 13.25
C ASP A 72 16.85 -28.57 12.23
N MET A 73 17.46 -29.37 11.34
CA MET A 73 16.72 -30.06 10.29
C MET A 73 17.47 -31.27 9.74
N ILE A 74 16.71 -32.21 9.20
CA ILE A 74 17.20 -33.21 8.26
C ILE A 74 16.59 -32.95 6.88
N SER A 75 17.39 -33.08 5.82
CA SER A 75 16.91 -33.06 4.43
C SER A 75 17.64 -34.10 3.58
N CYS A 76 16.92 -34.76 2.71
CA CYS A 76 17.41 -35.77 1.78
C CYS A 76 16.71 -35.59 0.44
N LEU A 77 17.48 -35.47 -0.64
CA LEU A 77 16.93 -35.44 -1.99
C LEU A 77 17.05 -36.85 -2.58
N LEU A 78 15.91 -37.52 -2.71
CA LEU A 78 15.80 -38.83 -3.31
C LEU A 78 15.52 -38.69 -4.79
N ASN A 79 16.39 -39.23 -5.66
CA ASN A 79 16.20 -39.18 -7.11
C ASN A 79 15.70 -40.53 -7.59
N ASP A 80 14.86 -40.55 -8.61
CA ASP A 80 14.32 -41.74 -9.29
C ASP A 80 13.66 -42.73 -8.32
N VAL A 81 12.80 -42.26 -7.45
CA VAL A 81 12.00 -43.08 -6.55
C VAL A 81 11.03 -43.92 -7.38
N GLU A 82 10.88 -45.20 -7.12
CA GLU A 82 9.95 -46.07 -7.86
C GLU A 82 8.50 -45.52 -7.72
N PRO A 83 7.69 -45.54 -8.80
CA PRO A 83 6.28 -45.15 -8.66
C PRO A 83 5.51 -46.05 -7.72
N GLY A 84 4.80 -45.46 -6.74
CA GLY A 84 4.06 -46.27 -5.77
C GLY A 84 3.92 -45.54 -4.43
N ASN A 85 3.35 -46.25 -3.45
CA ASN A 85 3.29 -45.72 -2.07
C ASN A 85 4.59 -46.04 -1.35
N HIS A 86 5.17 -45.02 -0.75
CA HIS A 86 6.42 -45.10 0.00
C HIS A 86 6.21 -44.70 1.45
N GLU A 87 6.96 -45.33 2.33
CA GLU A 87 6.95 -45.05 3.76
C GLU A 87 8.32 -44.50 4.19
N ILE A 88 8.30 -43.35 4.86
CA ILE A 88 9.47 -42.74 5.46
C ILE A 88 9.45 -43.03 6.96
N ASN A 89 10.57 -43.55 7.45
CA ASN A 89 10.81 -43.78 8.87
C ASN A 89 12.01 -42.93 9.31
N LEU A 90 11.76 -41.91 10.07
CA LEU A 90 12.80 -41.05 10.67
C LEU A 90 12.97 -41.41 12.13
N ILE A 91 14.15 -41.85 12.51
CA ILE A 91 14.52 -42.20 13.89
C ILE A 91 15.47 -41.12 14.39
N VAL A 92 15.08 -40.41 15.46
CA VAL A 92 15.90 -39.39 16.10
C VAL A 92 16.00 -39.69 17.59
N ASN A 93 17.20 -39.89 18.12
CA ASN A 93 17.43 -40.28 19.52
C ASN A 93 16.62 -41.54 19.95
N GLY A 94 16.37 -42.49 19.00
CA GLY A 94 15.60 -43.69 19.27
C GLY A 94 14.08 -43.53 19.18
N VAL A 95 13.58 -42.32 18.92
CA VAL A 95 12.14 -42.06 18.68
C VAL A 95 11.83 -42.14 17.19
N LEU A 96 10.84 -42.97 16.83
CA LEU A 96 10.42 -43.20 15.46
C LEU A 96 9.28 -42.25 15.07
N THR A 97 9.49 -41.45 14.02
CA THR A 97 8.45 -40.71 13.31
C THR A 97 8.22 -41.32 11.94
N ARG A 98 6.97 -41.66 11.62
CA ARG A 98 6.59 -42.36 10.39
C ARG A 98 5.56 -41.56 9.60
N TRP A 99 5.75 -41.46 8.27
CA TRP A 99 4.76 -40.95 7.35
C TRP A 99 4.91 -41.55 5.95
N SER A 100 3.89 -41.40 5.13
CA SER A 100 3.86 -42.01 3.78
C SER A 100 3.58 -40.95 2.73
N PHE A 101 4.02 -41.23 1.51
CA PHE A 101 3.71 -40.43 0.33
C PHE A 101 3.55 -41.38 -0.89
N THR A 102 2.92 -40.86 -1.95
CA THR A 102 2.81 -41.60 -3.22
C THR A 102 3.69 -40.95 -4.28
N ALA A 103 4.68 -41.67 -4.78
CA ALA A 103 5.48 -41.26 -5.93
C ALA A 103 4.79 -41.62 -7.24
N THR A 104 4.69 -40.71 -8.20
CA THR A 104 4.08 -40.97 -9.51
C THR A 104 5.05 -40.66 -10.63
N ALA A 105 5.21 -41.62 -11.58
CA ALA A 105 6.07 -41.46 -12.75
C ALA A 105 5.47 -40.54 -13.83
N LYS A 106 4.20 -40.20 -13.71
CA LYS A 106 3.51 -39.38 -14.69
C LYS A 106 3.18 -38.04 -14.04
N GLU A 107 3.93 -36.99 -14.35
CA GLU A 107 3.42 -35.64 -14.13
C GLU A 107 2.01 -35.57 -14.72
N SER A 108 1.02 -35.17 -13.94
CA SER A 108 -0.23 -34.82 -14.54
C SER A 108 0.09 -33.65 -15.49
N SER A 109 -0.17 -33.83 -16.78
CA SER A 109 0.07 -32.77 -17.78
C SER A 109 -0.68 -31.48 -17.47
N MET A 110 -1.56 -31.53 -16.50
CA MET A 110 -2.32 -30.36 -15.98
C MET A 110 -2.26 -30.35 -14.45
N LYS A 111 -1.78 -29.25 -13.91
CA LYS A 111 -1.83 -28.93 -12.48
C LYS A 111 -2.75 -27.72 -12.30
N TYR A 112 -3.68 -27.79 -11.40
CA TYR A 112 -4.54 -26.65 -11.08
C TYR A 112 -4.79 -26.57 -9.59
N SER A 113 -5.04 -25.36 -9.12
CA SER A 113 -5.49 -25.07 -7.76
C SER A 113 -6.36 -23.83 -7.81
N GLY A 114 -7.31 -23.76 -6.93
CA GLY A 114 -8.18 -22.60 -6.89
C GLY A 114 -8.87 -22.45 -5.54
N ARG A 115 -9.46 -21.28 -5.38
CA ARG A 115 -10.21 -20.94 -4.18
C ARG A 115 -11.40 -20.07 -4.57
N ILE A 116 -12.58 -20.52 -4.15
CA ILE A 116 -13.81 -19.75 -4.20
C ILE A 116 -14.15 -19.34 -2.78
N ARG A 117 -14.34 -18.06 -2.55
CA ARG A 117 -14.78 -17.53 -1.25
C ARG A 117 -16.00 -16.67 -1.43
N SER A 118 -17.07 -16.99 -0.69
CA SER A 118 -18.22 -16.15 -0.50
C SER A 118 -18.18 -15.57 0.91
N SER A 119 -18.30 -14.26 1.04
CA SER A 119 -18.30 -13.58 2.33
C SER A 119 -19.51 -12.66 2.43
N SER A 120 -20.17 -12.69 3.59
CA SER A 120 -21.23 -11.77 3.96
C SER A 120 -20.85 -11.11 5.27
N SER A 121 -20.99 -9.81 5.36
CA SER A 121 -20.86 -9.05 6.60
C SER A 121 -22.06 -8.14 6.80
N MET A 122 -22.50 -8.05 8.04
CA MET A 122 -23.54 -7.15 8.52
C MET A 122 -22.92 -6.33 9.65
N ASP A 123 -22.89 -5.03 9.48
CA ASP A 123 -22.47 -4.08 10.50
C ASP A 123 -23.72 -3.23 10.85
N GLN A 124 -24.25 -3.40 12.06
CA GLN A 124 -25.35 -2.63 12.58
C GLN A 124 -24.86 -1.69 13.67
N ILE A 125 -25.08 -0.40 13.48
CA ILE A 125 -24.78 0.66 14.44
C ILE A 125 -26.09 1.35 14.76
N ASP A 126 -26.56 1.19 15.98
CA ASP A 126 -27.90 1.59 16.41
C ASP A 126 -28.98 1.06 15.41
N ASP A 127 -29.70 1.95 14.75
CA ASP A 127 -30.77 1.58 13.80
C ASP A 127 -30.29 1.47 12.33
N GLN A 128 -29.02 1.77 12.06
CA GLN A 128 -28.46 1.71 10.71
C GLN A 128 -27.76 0.38 10.48
N THR A 129 -28.11 -0.29 9.40
CA THR A 129 -27.53 -1.59 9.01
C THR A 129 -26.86 -1.49 7.66
N LEU A 130 -25.56 -1.85 7.60
CA LEU A 130 -24.80 -1.98 6.38
C LEU A 130 -24.51 -3.46 6.09
N ASN A 131 -25.03 -3.95 4.97
CA ASN A 131 -24.77 -5.31 4.50
C ASN A 131 -23.82 -5.30 3.33
N ILE A 132 -22.74 -6.10 3.42
CA ILE A 132 -21.73 -6.24 2.38
C ILE A 132 -21.59 -7.71 2.01
N ASN A 133 -21.91 -8.02 0.76
CA ASN A 133 -21.70 -9.34 0.20
C ASN A 133 -20.54 -9.29 -0.82
N LYS A 134 -19.67 -10.29 -0.80
CA LYS A 134 -18.53 -10.37 -1.67
C LYS A 134 -18.24 -11.81 -2.06
N MET A 135 -17.99 -12.04 -3.34
CA MET A 135 -17.52 -13.30 -3.87
C MET A 135 -16.16 -13.11 -4.54
N THR A 136 -15.24 -14.03 -4.29
CA THR A 136 -13.92 -14.05 -4.93
C THR A 136 -13.62 -15.43 -5.47
N LEU A 137 -13.00 -15.47 -6.66
CA LEU A 137 -12.43 -16.66 -7.26
C LEU A 137 -10.96 -16.38 -7.58
N ASP A 138 -10.07 -17.15 -6.99
CA ASP A 138 -8.66 -17.22 -7.35
C ASP A 138 -8.40 -18.58 -7.96
N PHE A 139 -7.93 -18.62 -9.20
CA PHE A 139 -7.60 -19.84 -9.90
C PHE A 139 -6.19 -19.75 -10.48
N LYS A 140 -5.46 -20.85 -10.38
CA LYS A 140 -4.16 -21.05 -11.02
C LYS A 140 -4.16 -22.42 -11.68
N GLY A 141 -3.73 -22.45 -12.94
CA GLY A 141 -3.57 -23.67 -13.67
C GLY A 141 -2.30 -23.64 -14.50
N SER A 142 -1.71 -24.78 -14.74
CA SER A 142 -0.66 -24.97 -15.73
C SER A 142 -0.95 -26.23 -16.51
N ALA A 143 -0.76 -26.16 -17.82
CA ALA A 143 -0.82 -27.30 -18.68
C ALA A 143 0.56 -27.45 -19.34
N TYR A 144 1.13 -28.63 -19.18
CA TYR A 144 2.52 -28.87 -19.55
C TYR A 144 3.45 -27.84 -18.88
N ASP A 145 4.71 -27.80 -19.19
CA ASP A 145 5.65 -26.83 -18.61
C ASP A 145 5.66 -25.46 -19.30
N TRP A 146 4.83 -25.28 -20.32
CA TRP A 146 4.88 -24.09 -21.15
C TRP A 146 3.62 -23.21 -21.12
N LEU A 147 2.49 -23.69 -20.60
CA LEU A 147 1.25 -22.90 -20.51
C LEU A 147 0.83 -22.71 -19.04
N SER A 148 0.63 -21.48 -18.63
CA SER A 148 0.08 -21.15 -17.31
C SER A 148 -1.11 -20.21 -17.45
N MET A 149 -2.07 -20.36 -16.54
CA MET A 149 -3.25 -19.53 -16.44
C MET A 149 -3.47 -19.10 -14.99
N ARG A 150 -3.80 -17.85 -14.77
CA ARG A 150 -4.23 -17.32 -13.47
C ARG A 150 -5.45 -16.45 -13.67
N THR A 151 -6.47 -16.63 -12.82
CA THR A 151 -7.67 -15.80 -12.81
C THR A 151 -7.90 -15.28 -11.41
N ASN A 152 -8.25 -14.01 -11.32
CA ASN A 152 -8.69 -13.36 -10.09
C ASN A 152 -9.99 -12.61 -10.39
N LEU A 153 -11.10 -13.08 -9.78
CA LEU A 153 -12.39 -12.44 -9.90
C LEU A 153 -12.87 -12.00 -8.52
N LYS A 154 -13.38 -10.80 -8.41
CA LYS A 154 -14.00 -10.28 -7.21
C LYS A 154 -15.26 -9.50 -7.59
N VAL A 155 -16.38 -9.89 -7.03
CA VAL A 155 -17.68 -9.21 -7.16
C VAL A 155 -18.17 -8.81 -5.79
N THR A 156 -18.70 -7.60 -5.66
CA THR A 156 -19.22 -7.08 -4.39
C THR A 156 -20.54 -6.35 -4.57
N SER A 157 -21.43 -6.45 -3.57
CA SER A 157 -22.69 -5.69 -3.51
C SER A 157 -22.47 -4.17 -3.37
N GLN A 158 -21.24 -3.74 -3.11
CA GLN A 158 -20.87 -2.33 -3.03
C GLN A 158 -20.47 -1.73 -4.39
N GLU A 159 -20.60 -2.46 -5.50
CA GLU A 159 -20.41 -1.89 -6.83
C GLU A 159 -21.49 -0.84 -7.08
N ASN A 160 -21.05 0.36 -7.44
CA ASN A 160 -21.93 1.49 -7.69
C ASN A 160 -21.32 2.37 -8.80
N SER A 161 -22.14 2.83 -9.75
CA SER A 161 -21.70 3.70 -10.85
C SER A 161 -21.23 5.08 -10.40
N LEU A 162 -21.59 5.51 -9.19
CA LEU A 162 -21.18 6.80 -8.61
C LEU A 162 -19.73 6.80 -8.08
N TYR A 163 -19.05 5.66 -8.10
CA TYR A 163 -17.66 5.52 -7.63
C TYR A 163 -16.82 4.71 -8.60
N GLN A 164 -15.52 4.78 -8.45
CA GLN A 164 -14.60 3.94 -9.23
C GLN A 164 -14.87 2.44 -8.98
N PRO A 165 -14.64 1.54 -9.97
CA PRO A 165 -15.04 0.14 -9.91
C PRO A 165 -14.43 -0.59 -8.72
N ARG A 166 -15.26 -1.29 -7.95
CA ARG A 166 -14.86 -2.16 -6.84
C ARG A 166 -14.74 -3.63 -7.24
N ASN A 167 -15.44 -4.03 -8.28
CA ASN A 167 -15.32 -5.36 -8.88
C ASN A 167 -13.95 -5.51 -9.58
N ILE A 168 -13.38 -6.70 -9.56
CA ILE A 168 -12.11 -7.04 -10.19
C ILE A 168 -12.33 -8.23 -11.12
N TYR A 169 -11.83 -8.13 -12.35
CA TYR A 169 -11.90 -9.17 -13.37
C TYR A 169 -10.53 -9.30 -14.01
N GLY A 170 -9.71 -10.24 -13.57
CA GLY A 170 -8.35 -10.43 -14.05
C GLY A 170 -8.13 -11.84 -14.61
N LEU A 171 -7.56 -11.92 -15.80
CA LEU A 171 -7.07 -13.15 -16.44
C LEU A 171 -5.62 -12.94 -16.87
N GLN A 172 -4.75 -13.86 -16.49
CA GLN A 172 -3.36 -13.91 -16.96
C GLN A 172 -3.10 -15.25 -17.63
N LEU A 173 -2.53 -15.18 -18.83
CA LEU A 173 -2.05 -16.31 -19.59
C LEU A 173 -0.54 -16.18 -19.77
N GLY A 174 0.20 -17.23 -19.50
CA GLY A 174 1.66 -17.27 -19.62
C GLY A 174 2.10 -18.40 -20.53
N LEU A 175 2.99 -18.11 -21.47
CA LEU A 175 3.64 -19.06 -22.36
C LEU A 175 5.12 -19.14 -22.00
N LYS A 176 5.48 -20.09 -21.12
CA LYS A 176 6.80 -20.14 -20.48
C LYS A 176 7.16 -18.76 -19.88
N ASP A 177 8.43 -18.40 -19.98
CA ASP A 177 8.97 -17.08 -19.61
C ASP A 177 9.05 -16.14 -20.83
N ILE A 178 8.43 -16.52 -21.97
CA ILE A 178 8.53 -15.77 -23.23
C ILE A 178 7.40 -14.75 -23.34
N LEU A 179 6.18 -15.14 -23.04
CA LEU A 179 5.00 -14.31 -23.26
C LEU A 179 4.07 -14.37 -22.04
N THR A 180 3.68 -13.22 -21.54
CA THR A 180 2.59 -13.09 -20.57
C THR A 180 1.56 -12.10 -21.09
N LEU A 181 0.32 -12.55 -21.19
CA LEU A 181 -0.84 -11.72 -21.51
C LEU A 181 -1.74 -11.60 -20.27
N ARG A 182 -2.03 -10.37 -19.85
CA ARG A 182 -2.99 -10.06 -18.80
C ARG A 182 -4.16 -9.30 -19.41
N LEU A 183 -5.37 -9.74 -19.11
CA LEU A 183 -6.62 -9.14 -19.58
C LEU A 183 -7.49 -8.76 -18.38
N GLY A 184 -8.14 -7.60 -18.47
CA GLY A 184 -8.96 -7.05 -17.41
C GLY A 184 -8.15 -6.26 -16.38
N ASP A 185 -8.48 -6.41 -15.11
CA ASP A 185 -7.87 -5.62 -14.03
C ASP A 185 -6.46 -6.12 -13.68
N SER A 186 -5.50 -5.22 -13.72
CA SER A 186 -4.11 -5.46 -13.32
C SER A 186 -3.50 -4.22 -12.65
N ASN A 187 -2.40 -4.41 -11.91
CA ASN A 187 -1.63 -3.32 -11.31
C ASN A 187 -0.19 -3.39 -11.85
N PRO A 188 0.05 -2.97 -13.09
CA PRO A 188 1.35 -3.08 -13.71
C PRO A 188 2.39 -2.18 -13.04
N ARG A 189 3.64 -2.63 -13.10
CA ARG A 189 4.82 -1.82 -12.77
C ARG A 189 5.74 -1.88 -13.98
N VAL A 190 5.89 -0.75 -14.65
CA VAL A 190 6.72 -0.62 -15.85
C VAL A 190 8.06 -0.01 -15.48
N SER A 191 8.06 1.15 -14.86
CA SER A 191 9.24 1.79 -14.29
C SER A 191 8.92 2.52 -12.98
N HIS A 192 9.92 3.13 -12.34
CA HIS A 192 9.68 3.87 -11.10
C HIS A 192 8.89 5.16 -11.32
N PHE A 193 9.14 5.87 -12.42
CA PHE A 193 8.54 7.18 -12.68
C PHE A 193 7.37 7.15 -13.67
N THR A 194 7.26 6.15 -14.56
CA THR A 194 6.18 6.09 -15.55
C THR A 194 4.92 5.49 -14.92
N MET A 195 4.76 4.19 -15.01
CA MET A 195 3.62 3.47 -14.45
C MET A 195 4.07 2.58 -13.30
N ASN A 196 3.49 2.80 -12.10
CA ASN A 196 3.91 2.08 -10.92
C ASN A 196 2.71 1.69 -10.03
N GLY A 197 2.11 0.54 -10.31
CA GLY A 197 1.10 -0.08 -9.45
C GLY A 197 -0.29 0.57 -9.47
N LYS A 198 -0.56 1.54 -10.33
CA LYS A 198 -1.93 2.03 -10.57
C LYS A 198 -2.73 0.91 -11.22
N ARG A 199 -3.96 0.69 -10.74
CA ARG A 199 -4.88 -0.27 -11.36
C ARG A 199 -5.27 0.20 -12.74
N ILE A 200 -5.22 -0.71 -13.71
CA ILE A 200 -5.77 -0.53 -15.06
C ILE A 200 -6.75 -1.66 -15.36
N ARG A 201 -7.73 -1.36 -16.19
CA ARG A 201 -8.63 -2.34 -16.78
C ARG A 201 -8.43 -2.35 -18.29
N GLY A 202 -7.79 -3.39 -18.80
CA GLY A 202 -7.42 -3.46 -20.21
C GLY A 202 -6.57 -4.68 -20.54
N MET A 203 -5.54 -4.47 -21.36
CA MET A 203 -4.61 -5.49 -21.81
C MET A 203 -3.18 -5.12 -21.41
N ASP A 204 -2.39 -6.09 -20.96
CA ASP A 204 -0.97 -5.96 -20.64
C ASP A 204 -0.24 -7.18 -21.22
N LEU A 205 0.56 -6.93 -22.25
CA LEU A 205 1.37 -7.90 -22.97
C LEU A 205 2.83 -7.74 -22.59
N ASP A 206 3.46 -8.79 -22.12
CA ASP A 206 4.86 -8.83 -21.72
C ASP A 206 5.56 -9.95 -22.50
N PHE A 207 6.51 -9.57 -23.35
CA PHE A 207 7.27 -10.46 -24.21
C PHE A 207 8.76 -10.37 -23.87
N SER A 208 9.39 -11.50 -23.62
CA SER A 208 10.81 -11.62 -23.26
C SER A 208 11.48 -12.69 -24.10
N PHE A 209 12.51 -12.30 -24.86
CA PHE A 209 13.27 -13.22 -25.69
C PHE A 209 14.78 -12.98 -25.54
N GLY A 210 15.38 -13.80 -24.68
CA GLY A 210 16.82 -13.75 -24.43
C GLY A 210 17.28 -12.43 -23.81
N TRP A 211 17.87 -11.55 -24.62
CA TRP A 211 18.34 -10.21 -24.21
C TRP A 211 17.39 -9.07 -24.57
N PHE A 212 16.29 -9.36 -25.25
CA PHE A 212 15.29 -8.41 -25.71
C PHE A 212 13.99 -8.61 -24.92
N ASN A 213 13.44 -7.54 -24.36
CA ASN A 213 12.15 -7.57 -23.68
C ASN A 213 11.30 -6.40 -24.21
N PHE A 214 10.05 -6.68 -24.47
CA PHE A 214 9.05 -5.71 -24.90
C PHE A 214 7.79 -5.88 -24.06
N ARG A 215 7.28 -4.80 -23.52
CA ARG A 215 6.00 -4.78 -22.82
C ARG A 215 5.13 -3.68 -23.38
N TYR A 216 3.89 -3.99 -23.63
CA TYR A 216 2.86 -3.03 -24.07
C TYR A 216 1.62 -3.24 -23.22
N LEU A 217 1.03 -2.14 -22.79
CA LEU A 217 -0.22 -2.16 -22.07
C LEU A 217 -1.12 -1.01 -22.53
N GLN A 218 -2.42 -1.26 -22.51
CA GLN A 218 -3.46 -0.31 -22.85
C GLN A 218 -4.71 -0.61 -22.04
N GLY A 219 -5.37 0.44 -21.55
CA GLY A 219 -6.61 0.27 -20.81
C GLY A 219 -7.08 1.55 -20.14
N GLU A 220 -8.07 1.41 -19.31
CA GLU A 220 -8.73 2.45 -18.53
C GLU A 220 -8.15 2.49 -17.11
N ILE A 221 -7.73 3.66 -16.65
CA ILE A 221 -7.28 3.90 -15.27
C ILE A 221 -8.45 4.28 -14.37
N ASN A 222 -9.29 5.19 -14.84
CA ASN A 222 -10.49 5.67 -14.17
C ASN A 222 -11.66 5.52 -15.12
N ARG A 223 -12.81 5.02 -14.65
CA ARG A 223 -14.06 5.06 -15.41
C ARG A 223 -14.74 6.41 -15.24
N ALA A 224 -15.60 6.76 -16.20
CA ALA A 224 -16.49 7.91 -16.06
C ALA A 224 -17.42 7.75 -14.85
N VAL A 225 -17.57 8.85 -14.11
CA VAL A 225 -18.56 9.02 -13.06
C VAL A 225 -19.34 10.29 -13.36
N GLN A 226 -20.67 10.20 -13.40
CA GLN A 226 -21.51 11.35 -13.71
C GLN A 226 -21.83 12.24 -12.49
N GLY A 227 -21.48 11.78 -11.27
CA GLY A 227 -21.94 12.40 -10.03
C GLY A 227 -23.32 11.91 -9.60
N ALA A 228 -23.68 12.17 -8.34
CA ALA A 228 -25.00 11.83 -7.82
C ALA A 228 -26.00 12.89 -8.30
N LEU A 229 -27.20 12.48 -8.72
CA LEU A 229 -28.23 13.40 -9.25
C LEU A 229 -28.57 14.56 -8.30
N SER A 230 -28.43 14.36 -6.98
CA SER A 230 -28.67 15.40 -5.97
C SER A 230 -27.49 16.37 -5.76
N SER A 231 -26.33 16.14 -6.39
CA SER A 231 -25.12 16.93 -6.23
C SER A 231 -24.28 17.02 -7.50
N ALA A 232 -24.88 16.73 -8.64
CA ALA A 232 -24.20 16.77 -9.94
C ALA A 232 -23.97 18.19 -10.46
N TYR A 233 -24.63 19.17 -9.87
CA TYR A 233 -24.43 20.60 -10.17
C TYR A 233 -24.32 21.40 -8.87
N SER A 234 -23.43 22.38 -8.89
CA SER A 234 -23.53 23.62 -8.14
C SER A 234 -24.14 24.69 -9.03
N PHE A 235 -24.63 25.77 -8.45
CA PHE A 235 -25.23 26.84 -9.23
C PHE A 235 -24.92 28.21 -8.63
N ASP A 236 -24.85 29.19 -9.51
CA ASP A 236 -24.88 30.62 -9.21
C ASP A 236 -26.03 31.30 -9.95
N ILE A 237 -26.46 32.49 -9.47
CA ILE A 237 -27.44 33.29 -10.16
C ILE A 237 -26.71 34.36 -10.96
N ASP A 238 -26.83 34.29 -12.28
CA ASP A 238 -26.21 35.23 -13.21
C ASP A 238 -27.26 36.04 -13.99
N THR A 239 -26.82 37.07 -14.71
CA THR A 239 -27.69 37.99 -15.45
C THR A 239 -27.27 38.02 -16.92
N ASP A 240 -28.20 37.81 -17.82
CA ASP A 240 -27.94 37.83 -19.27
C ASP A 240 -27.80 39.26 -19.81
N GLU A 241 -27.51 39.39 -21.11
CA GLU A 241 -27.35 40.66 -21.82
C GLU A 241 -28.61 41.54 -21.79
N PHE A 242 -29.78 40.94 -21.53
CA PHE A 242 -31.06 41.62 -21.46
C PHE A 242 -31.46 42.01 -20.04
N GLY A 243 -30.63 41.68 -19.02
CA GLY A 243 -30.88 41.93 -17.63
C GLY A 243 -31.78 40.91 -16.95
N GLU A 244 -32.08 39.79 -17.60
CA GLU A 244 -32.84 38.68 -17.01
C GLU A 244 -31.92 37.74 -16.22
N LYS A 245 -32.39 37.37 -15.02
CA LYS A 245 -31.65 36.47 -14.16
C LYS A 245 -31.90 35.01 -14.52
N TYR A 246 -30.85 34.22 -14.54
CA TYR A 246 -30.88 32.80 -14.79
C TYR A 246 -29.95 32.04 -13.84
N ILE A 247 -30.15 30.73 -13.74
CA ILE A 247 -29.28 29.84 -12.97
C ILE A 247 -28.14 29.38 -13.88
N ALA A 248 -26.92 29.74 -13.54
CA ALA A 248 -25.70 29.19 -14.16
C ALA A 248 -25.36 27.88 -13.44
N LEU A 249 -25.41 26.77 -14.17
CA LEU A 249 -25.20 25.43 -13.64
C LEU A 249 -23.75 24.97 -13.91
N ASP A 250 -23.00 24.75 -12.86
CA ASP A 250 -21.63 24.24 -12.92
C ASP A 250 -21.60 22.75 -12.53
N ARG A 251 -20.98 21.92 -13.38
CA ARG A 251 -20.91 20.48 -13.14
C ARG A 251 -19.97 20.15 -11.97
N SER A 252 -20.43 19.28 -11.08
CA SER A 252 -19.69 18.83 -9.91
C SER A 252 -19.78 17.31 -9.69
N GLY A 253 -18.86 16.75 -8.91
CA GLY A 253 -18.86 15.33 -8.52
C GLY A 253 -18.57 14.34 -9.65
N TYR A 254 -18.15 14.80 -10.82
CA TYR A 254 -17.82 13.97 -11.98
C TYR A 254 -16.36 13.48 -11.97
N THR A 255 -16.10 12.47 -12.79
CA THR A 255 -14.76 12.01 -13.16
C THR A 255 -14.77 11.58 -14.61
N PHE A 256 -13.81 12.04 -15.40
CA PHE A 256 -13.66 11.60 -16.78
C PHE A 256 -13.14 10.16 -16.85
N THR A 257 -13.51 9.43 -17.91
CA THR A 257 -12.79 8.22 -18.30
C THR A 257 -11.35 8.59 -18.63
N GLN A 258 -10.39 7.97 -17.95
CA GLN A 258 -8.98 8.17 -18.19
C GLN A 258 -8.36 6.95 -18.83
N ASN A 259 -7.96 7.07 -20.08
CA ASN A 259 -7.33 6.02 -20.87
C ASN A 259 -5.80 6.11 -20.75
N VAL A 260 -5.13 4.97 -20.75
CA VAL A 260 -3.68 4.88 -20.69
C VAL A 260 -3.15 3.90 -21.73
N SER A 261 -2.03 4.27 -22.36
CA SER A 261 -1.17 3.36 -23.11
C SER A 261 0.26 3.49 -22.58
N SER A 262 0.97 2.38 -22.49
CA SER A 262 2.37 2.41 -22.08
C SER A 262 3.16 1.31 -22.79
N ALA A 263 4.39 1.62 -23.15
CA ALA A 263 5.31 0.70 -23.79
C ALA A 263 6.65 0.73 -23.07
N ARG A 264 7.27 -0.44 -22.92
CA ARG A 264 8.64 -0.59 -22.47
C ARG A 264 9.42 -1.45 -23.44
N LEU A 265 10.54 -0.93 -23.87
CA LEU A 265 11.54 -1.66 -24.66
C LEU A 265 12.80 -1.77 -23.81
N SER A 266 13.31 -2.97 -23.58
CA SER A 266 14.55 -3.11 -22.83
C SER A 266 15.48 -4.16 -23.41
N PHE A 267 16.77 -3.91 -23.24
CA PHE A 267 17.86 -4.69 -23.76
C PHE A 267 18.74 -5.18 -22.62
N GLY A 268 19.19 -6.42 -22.74
CA GLY A 268 20.04 -7.04 -21.73
C GLY A 268 19.28 -8.07 -20.90
N ARG A 269 20.00 -8.71 -19.99
CA ARG A 269 19.47 -9.70 -19.07
C ARG A 269 19.41 -9.10 -17.68
N GLY A 270 18.24 -9.04 -17.08
CA GLY A 270 18.02 -8.44 -15.76
C GLY A 270 18.82 -9.06 -14.60
N ASP A 271 19.49 -10.19 -14.84
CA ASP A 271 20.38 -10.81 -13.89
C ASP A 271 21.82 -10.22 -13.93
N ILE A 272 22.22 -9.55 -15.02
CA ILE A 272 23.54 -8.94 -15.18
C ILE A 272 23.42 -7.44 -15.47
N PHE A 273 22.77 -7.11 -16.57
CA PHE A 273 22.63 -5.74 -17.07
C PHE A 273 21.32 -5.63 -17.84
N GLN A 274 20.60 -4.53 -17.65
CA GLN A 274 19.42 -4.19 -18.41
C GLN A 274 19.34 -2.69 -18.61
N TRP A 275 19.06 -2.29 -19.84
CA TRP A 275 18.78 -0.90 -20.21
C TRP A 275 17.40 -0.82 -20.83
N GLY A 276 16.55 0.08 -20.33
CA GLY A 276 15.16 0.21 -20.73
C GLY A 276 14.79 1.61 -21.16
N PHE A 277 13.86 1.68 -22.13
CA PHE A 277 13.16 2.88 -22.54
C PHE A 277 11.68 2.68 -22.26
N ASN A 278 11.06 3.66 -21.65
CA ASN A 278 9.67 3.61 -21.24
C ASN A 278 8.91 4.80 -21.81
N TYR A 279 7.71 4.54 -22.24
CA TYR A 279 6.74 5.51 -22.71
C TYR A 279 5.42 5.27 -21.96
N MET A 280 4.76 6.34 -21.55
CA MET A 280 3.43 6.30 -20.95
C MET A 280 2.64 7.52 -21.40
N LYS A 281 1.44 7.30 -21.89
CA LYS A 281 0.45 8.29 -22.29
C LYS A 281 -0.83 8.03 -21.52
N ALA A 282 -1.34 9.04 -20.83
CA ALA A 282 -2.64 9.00 -20.17
C ALA A 282 -3.45 10.24 -20.57
N ARG A 283 -4.71 10.06 -20.99
CA ARG A 283 -5.60 11.16 -21.42
C ARG A 283 -7.01 10.92 -20.92
N ASP A 284 -7.63 11.99 -20.46
CA ASP A 284 -9.04 12.02 -20.11
C ASP A 284 -9.89 12.16 -21.39
N ASP A 285 -10.98 11.41 -21.46
CA ASP A 285 -11.96 11.49 -22.52
C ASP A 285 -13.03 12.52 -22.15
N THR A 286 -12.99 13.68 -22.78
CA THR A 286 -13.89 14.81 -22.54
C THR A 286 -15.35 14.47 -22.83
N SER A 287 -15.63 13.53 -23.74
CA SER A 287 -16.97 13.08 -24.10
C SER A 287 -17.59 12.11 -23.09
N SER A 288 -16.81 11.62 -22.13
CA SER A 288 -17.24 10.61 -21.16
C SER A 288 -18.12 11.15 -20.02
N VAL A 289 -18.16 12.47 -19.83
CA VAL A 289 -19.03 13.16 -18.86
C VAL A 289 -20.12 13.89 -19.63
N ASP A 290 -21.38 13.56 -19.31
CA ASP A 290 -22.53 14.22 -19.91
C ASP A 290 -22.69 15.62 -19.28
N PRO A 291 -22.67 16.71 -20.06
CA PRO A 291 -22.93 18.04 -19.54
C PRO A 291 -24.38 18.20 -19.08
N ASP A 292 -25.35 17.54 -19.72
CA ASP A 292 -26.77 17.79 -19.59
C ASP A 292 -27.50 16.66 -18.83
N LEU A 293 -27.32 16.55 -17.52
CA LEU A 293 -28.08 15.60 -16.69
C LEU A 293 -29.47 16.15 -16.34
N MET A 294 -30.44 15.97 -17.19
CA MET A 294 -31.80 16.53 -17.06
C MET A 294 -32.55 16.09 -15.78
N ASP A 295 -32.24 14.89 -15.26
CA ASP A 295 -32.84 14.36 -14.03
C ASP A 295 -32.10 14.80 -12.75
N ALA A 296 -30.98 15.52 -12.88
CA ALA A 296 -30.27 16.04 -11.71
C ALA A 296 -31.08 17.13 -11.01
N GLN A 297 -30.85 17.26 -9.72
CA GLN A 297 -31.62 18.10 -8.83
C GLN A 297 -30.73 19.18 -8.21
N ILE A 298 -31.27 20.39 -8.09
CA ILE A 298 -30.70 21.45 -7.27
C ILE A 298 -31.68 21.84 -6.18
N PHE A 299 -31.14 22.21 -5.02
CA PHE A 299 -31.91 22.86 -3.97
C PHE A 299 -31.77 24.37 -4.15
N TYR A 300 -32.84 25.01 -4.67
CA TYR A 300 -32.79 26.42 -5.02
C TYR A 300 -32.91 27.30 -3.79
N GLU A 301 -31.89 28.13 -3.57
CA GLU A 301 -31.88 29.22 -2.61
C GLU A 301 -31.58 30.52 -3.34
N SER A 302 -32.31 31.60 -3.02
CA SER A 302 -31.97 32.94 -3.50
C SER A 302 -30.72 33.43 -2.77
N ASP A 303 -29.81 34.03 -3.47
CA ASP A 303 -28.58 34.58 -2.95
C ASP A 303 -28.65 36.12 -2.81
N GLN A 304 -27.48 36.80 -2.53
CA GLN A 304 -27.37 38.24 -2.45
C GLN A 304 -27.59 38.94 -3.79
N THR A 305 -27.49 38.24 -4.92
CA THR A 305 -27.72 38.78 -6.27
C THR A 305 -29.20 38.80 -6.62
N GLY A 306 -30.05 38.06 -5.87
CA GLY A 306 -31.50 38.09 -5.94
C GLY A 306 -32.15 36.74 -6.27
N SER A 307 -33.32 36.74 -6.88
CA SER A 307 -34.07 35.55 -7.23
C SER A 307 -34.36 35.49 -8.74
N VAL A 308 -34.45 34.28 -9.28
CA VAL A 308 -34.85 34.00 -10.66
C VAL A 308 -36.38 33.98 -10.74
N GLU A 309 -36.98 34.65 -11.73
CA GLU A 309 -38.40 34.76 -11.87
C GLU A 309 -39.10 33.39 -12.06
N GLY A 310 -40.16 33.18 -11.30
CA GLY A 310 -40.94 31.95 -11.34
C GLY A 310 -40.37 30.75 -10.56
N LEU A 311 -39.27 30.96 -9.78
CA LEU A 311 -38.73 29.94 -8.87
C LEU A 311 -39.03 30.29 -7.41
N THR A 312 -39.29 29.26 -6.58
CA THR A 312 -39.55 29.41 -5.15
C THR A 312 -38.36 28.95 -4.35
N THR A 313 -37.81 29.84 -3.52
CA THR A 313 -36.70 29.53 -2.60
C THR A 313 -37.07 28.39 -1.64
N GLY A 314 -36.10 27.51 -1.33
CA GLY A 314 -36.28 26.34 -0.47
C GLY A 314 -36.91 25.16 -1.19
N THR A 315 -36.98 25.18 -2.52
CA THR A 315 -37.61 24.10 -3.31
C THR A 315 -36.54 23.35 -4.12
N ILE A 316 -36.71 22.03 -4.26
CA ILE A 316 -35.87 21.18 -5.12
C ILE A 316 -36.50 21.19 -6.52
N TYR A 317 -35.68 21.53 -7.51
CA TYR A 317 -36.02 21.48 -8.93
C TYR A 317 -35.10 20.50 -9.66
N THR A 318 -35.65 19.77 -10.62
CA THR A 318 -34.84 19.07 -11.62
C THR A 318 -34.35 20.05 -12.69
N ILE A 319 -33.24 19.74 -13.33
CA ILE A 319 -32.73 20.58 -14.44
C ILE A 319 -33.78 20.72 -15.54
N ASN A 320 -34.51 19.64 -15.84
CA ASN A 320 -35.60 19.66 -16.82
C ASN A 320 -36.73 20.63 -16.43
N GLU A 321 -37.11 20.75 -15.14
CA GLU A 321 -38.13 21.65 -14.65
C GLU A 321 -37.70 23.14 -14.70
N LEU A 322 -36.42 23.40 -14.59
CA LEU A 322 -35.86 24.73 -14.72
C LEU A 322 -36.01 25.28 -16.14
N GLY A 323 -35.85 24.40 -17.16
CA GLY A 323 -35.98 24.74 -18.55
C GLY A 323 -35.06 25.91 -18.96
N THR A 324 -35.60 26.92 -19.61
CA THR A 324 -34.82 28.09 -20.06
C THR A 324 -34.32 29.01 -18.95
N ARG A 325 -34.74 28.80 -17.69
CA ARG A 325 -34.25 29.57 -16.53
C ARG A 325 -32.90 29.13 -16.04
N ALA A 326 -32.38 28.01 -16.56
CA ALA A 326 -31.06 27.52 -16.25
C ALA A 326 -30.24 27.32 -17.52
N ARG A 327 -28.94 27.55 -17.42
CA ARG A 327 -27.96 27.27 -18.47
C ARG A 327 -26.81 26.48 -17.86
N VAL A 328 -26.46 25.37 -18.48
CA VAL A 328 -25.27 24.62 -18.10
C VAL A 328 -24.06 25.35 -18.68
N LEU A 329 -23.08 25.61 -17.83
CA LEU A 329 -21.80 26.21 -18.26
C LEU A 329 -21.09 25.29 -19.24
N ASP A 330 -20.33 25.88 -20.15
CA ASP A 330 -19.46 25.13 -21.04
C ASP A 330 -18.41 24.32 -20.21
N GLY A 331 -17.99 23.18 -20.72
CA GLY A 331 -17.03 22.33 -20.02
C GLY A 331 -15.70 23.02 -19.66
N SER A 332 -15.30 24.02 -20.44
CA SER A 332 -14.12 24.85 -20.16
C SER A 332 -14.29 25.79 -18.96
N GLU A 333 -15.53 26.09 -18.59
CA GLU A 333 -15.90 27.01 -17.50
C GLU A 333 -16.19 26.26 -16.18
N TRP A 334 -16.23 24.92 -16.20
CA TRP A 334 -16.49 24.13 -15.00
C TRP A 334 -15.42 24.35 -13.94
N SER A 335 -15.83 24.64 -12.71
CA SER A 335 -14.94 24.89 -11.57
C SER A 335 -14.19 23.65 -11.07
N GLY A 336 -14.62 22.47 -11.47
CA GLY A 336 -14.00 21.19 -11.15
C GLY A 336 -12.64 20.99 -11.83
N SER A 337 -12.01 19.84 -11.55
CA SER A 337 -10.76 19.48 -12.22
C SER A 337 -11.00 19.29 -13.73
N GLY A 338 -10.34 20.10 -14.55
CA GLY A 338 -10.36 19.94 -16.02
C GLY A 338 -9.81 18.58 -16.46
N PRO A 339 -10.18 18.15 -17.67
CA PRO A 339 -9.66 16.94 -18.27
C PRO A 339 -8.18 17.10 -18.59
N LYS A 340 -7.40 16.06 -18.33
CA LYS A 340 -5.92 16.09 -18.36
C LYS A 340 -5.37 15.25 -19.50
N ASP A 341 -4.21 15.67 -19.97
CA ASP A 341 -3.38 14.93 -20.91
C ASP A 341 -1.95 14.86 -20.36
N ASN A 342 -1.36 13.66 -20.32
CA ASN A 342 -0.06 13.43 -19.72
C ASN A 342 0.76 12.45 -20.54
N LEU A 343 1.98 12.86 -20.85
CA LEU A 343 3.00 12.05 -21.52
C LEU A 343 4.22 11.95 -20.62
N VAL A 344 4.73 10.74 -20.39
CA VAL A 344 5.98 10.50 -19.65
C VAL A 344 6.88 9.61 -20.46
N ILE A 345 8.13 10.02 -20.60
CA ILE A 345 9.19 9.25 -21.26
C ILE A 345 10.30 9.04 -20.23
N SER A 346 10.82 7.83 -20.11
CA SER A 346 11.96 7.57 -19.24
C SER A 346 12.95 6.57 -19.83
N SER A 347 14.18 6.64 -19.32
CA SER A 347 15.20 5.64 -19.56
C SER A 347 15.74 5.14 -18.22
N ASP A 348 15.84 3.83 -18.08
CA ASP A 348 16.32 3.18 -16.87
C ASP A 348 17.46 2.19 -17.16
N ILE A 349 18.35 2.05 -16.19
CA ILE A 349 19.47 1.12 -16.24
C ILE A 349 19.53 0.33 -14.94
N GLY A 350 19.77 -0.97 -15.06
CA GLY A 350 20.00 -1.88 -13.93
C GLY A 350 21.24 -2.72 -14.19
N MET A 351 22.12 -2.84 -13.19
CA MET A 351 23.34 -3.61 -13.30
C MET A 351 23.56 -4.43 -12.02
N ASN A 352 23.87 -5.71 -12.19
CA ASN A 352 24.25 -6.62 -11.12
C ASN A 352 25.69 -7.07 -11.33
N LEU A 353 26.57 -6.76 -10.38
CA LEU A 353 27.98 -7.08 -10.40
C LEU A 353 28.34 -8.11 -9.33
N PHE A 354 29.44 -8.83 -9.50
CA PHE A 354 29.98 -9.80 -8.53
C PHE A 354 28.94 -10.82 -8.04
N SER A 355 28.27 -11.48 -8.98
CA SER A 355 27.19 -12.46 -8.66
C SER A 355 26.07 -11.86 -7.81
N LYS A 356 25.58 -10.68 -8.18
CA LYS A 356 24.52 -9.91 -7.52
C LYS A 356 24.87 -9.38 -6.13
N ARG A 357 26.16 -9.31 -5.81
CA ARG A 357 26.62 -8.68 -4.55
C ARG A 357 26.57 -7.16 -4.60
N ILE A 358 26.69 -6.58 -5.79
CA ILE A 358 26.49 -5.15 -6.01
C ILE A 358 25.40 -5.00 -7.06
N ARG A 359 24.39 -4.20 -6.74
CA ARG A 359 23.33 -3.81 -7.65
C ARG A 359 23.30 -2.29 -7.77
N LEU A 360 23.31 -1.81 -9.01
CA LEU A 360 23.19 -0.40 -9.37
C LEU A 360 21.91 -0.25 -10.18
N ASP A 361 21.05 0.67 -9.80
CA ASP A 361 19.82 1.03 -10.50
C ASP A 361 19.80 2.55 -10.74
N GLY A 362 19.42 2.98 -11.93
CA GLY A 362 19.23 4.39 -12.26
C GLY A 362 18.03 4.57 -13.18
N GLU A 363 17.37 5.72 -13.09
CA GLU A 363 16.29 6.11 -13.99
C GLU A 363 16.25 7.63 -14.11
N VAL A 364 16.04 8.11 -15.34
CA VAL A 364 15.76 9.51 -15.67
C VAL A 364 14.46 9.56 -16.45
N ALA A 365 13.57 10.45 -16.08
CA ALA A 365 12.25 10.59 -16.67
C ALA A 365 11.91 12.04 -16.91
N PHE A 366 11.18 12.27 -17.98
CA PHE A 366 10.65 13.57 -18.39
C PHE A 366 9.13 13.47 -18.55
N SER A 367 8.40 14.46 -18.07
CA SER A 367 6.94 14.49 -18.07
C SER A 367 6.43 15.77 -18.72
N MET A 368 5.41 15.63 -19.56
CA MET A 368 4.60 16.74 -20.08
C MET A 368 3.16 16.52 -19.60
N THR A 369 2.56 17.52 -18.99
CA THR A 369 1.20 17.44 -18.47
C THR A 369 0.41 18.67 -18.89
N ASN A 370 -0.69 18.45 -19.58
CA ASN A 370 -1.70 19.46 -19.81
C ASN A 370 -2.80 19.28 -18.76
N ASN A 371 -3.08 20.32 -17.98
CA ASN A 371 -4.01 20.26 -16.87
C ASN A 371 -5.47 20.58 -17.26
N ASN A 372 -5.70 21.08 -18.49
CA ASN A 372 -7.02 21.30 -19.05
C ASN A 372 -6.97 21.27 -20.58
N ILE A 373 -7.59 20.26 -21.18
CA ILE A 373 -7.60 20.04 -22.63
C ILE A 373 -8.93 20.39 -23.31
N TRP A 374 -9.83 21.09 -22.63
CA TRP A 374 -11.15 21.44 -23.18
C TRP A 374 -11.08 22.24 -24.49
N GLY A 375 -10.16 23.17 -24.60
CA GLY A 375 -10.00 24.00 -25.78
C GLY A 375 -9.31 23.33 -26.98
N GLY A 376 -8.86 22.06 -26.81
CA GLY A 376 -8.04 21.39 -27.82
C GLY A 376 -6.63 21.99 -27.96
N PRO A 377 -5.90 21.67 -29.05
CA PRO A 377 -4.58 22.22 -29.32
C PRO A 377 -4.69 23.67 -29.83
N LEU A 378 -3.73 24.51 -29.48
CA LEU A 378 -3.58 25.84 -30.06
C LEU A 378 -3.04 25.71 -31.49
N SER A 379 -3.51 26.60 -32.39
CA SER A 379 -2.87 26.82 -33.68
C SER A 379 -1.57 27.61 -33.50
N LEU A 380 -0.69 27.55 -34.50
CA LEU A 380 0.54 28.37 -34.51
C LEU A 380 0.27 29.86 -34.33
N ALA A 381 -0.81 30.38 -34.95
CA ALA A 381 -1.19 31.79 -34.85
C ALA A 381 -1.66 32.20 -33.45
N GLU A 382 -2.36 31.30 -32.72
CA GLU A 382 -2.77 31.52 -31.36
C GLU A 382 -1.56 31.44 -30.41
N LEU A 383 -0.62 30.54 -30.70
CA LEU A 383 0.63 30.43 -29.91
C LEU A 383 1.49 31.68 -30.04
N ASP A 384 1.61 32.26 -31.24
CA ASP A 384 2.27 33.54 -31.53
C ASP A 384 1.72 34.67 -30.66
N THR A 385 0.39 34.85 -30.73
CA THR A 385 -0.32 35.87 -29.93
C THR A 385 -0.19 35.69 -28.42
N LEU A 386 -0.07 34.44 -27.98
CA LEU A 386 0.00 34.12 -26.53
C LEU A 386 1.39 34.40 -25.94
N ILE A 387 2.45 34.30 -26.75
CA ILE A 387 3.84 34.40 -26.24
C ILE A 387 4.36 35.83 -26.29
N ASP A 388 4.05 36.63 -27.32
CA ASP A 388 4.67 37.96 -27.47
C ASP A 388 3.72 39.13 -27.74
N ASP A 389 2.41 38.94 -27.62
CA ASP A 389 1.36 39.95 -27.84
C ASP A 389 1.40 40.58 -29.27
N SER A 390 2.18 40.04 -30.21
CA SER A 390 2.32 40.54 -31.56
C SER A 390 2.02 39.45 -32.57
N VAL A 391 1.34 39.83 -33.67
CA VAL A 391 1.05 38.93 -34.78
C VAL A 391 2.07 39.20 -35.89
N ASP A 392 3.33 38.89 -35.64
CA ASP A 392 4.42 39.15 -36.59
C ASP A 392 4.96 37.88 -37.27
N ASN A 393 4.32 36.73 -37.04
CA ASN A 393 4.73 35.40 -37.48
C ASN A 393 6.12 34.97 -37.02
N LYS A 394 6.55 35.48 -35.86
CA LYS A 394 7.80 35.11 -35.21
C LYS A 394 7.59 34.74 -33.77
N LEU A 395 8.12 33.60 -33.37
CA LEU A 395 8.20 33.21 -31.97
C LEU A 395 9.53 33.69 -31.41
N SER A 396 9.53 34.81 -30.68
CA SER A 396 10.67 35.45 -30.05
C SER A 396 11.80 35.91 -31.02
N SER A 397 12.15 35.28 -32.05
CA SER A 397 13.16 35.63 -33.06
C SER A 397 13.22 34.58 -34.18
N PHE A 398 12.47 33.52 -34.07
CA PHE A 398 12.41 32.42 -35.02
C PHE A 398 11.12 32.53 -35.84
N ASP A 399 11.18 32.27 -37.14
CA ASP A 399 10.02 32.26 -38.02
C ASP A 399 9.08 31.12 -37.59
N LEU A 400 7.76 31.43 -37.48
CA LEU A 400 6.75 30.43 -37.11
C LEU A 400 6.73 29.23 -38.06
N SER A 401 7.09 29.43 -39.32
CA SER A 401 7.17 28.36 -40.32
C SER A 401 8.25 27.30 -40.01
N GLU A 402 9.19 27.60 -39.14
CA GLU A 402 10.21 26.65 -38.68
C GLU A 402 9.70 25.70 -37.58
N PHE A 403 8.55 25.98 -36.97
CA PHE A 403 7.95 25.15 -35.94
C PHE A 403 6.84 24.26 -36.52
N PRO A 404 6.75 22.99 -36.05
CA PRO A 404 5.62 22.14 -36.38
C PRO A 404 4.34 22.68 -35.73
N ASP A 405 3.22 22.61 -36.43
CA ASP A 405 1.92 23.02 -35.88
C ASP A 405 1.57 22.17 -34.67
N PRO A 406 1.23 22.77 -33.52
CA PRO A 406 0.80 22.03 -32.34
C PRO A 406 -0.38 21.08 -32.58
N SER A 407 -1.25 21.40 -33.53
CA SER A 407 -2.39 20.56 -33.92
C SER A 407 -1.96 19.23 -34.56
N ASP A 408 -0.80 19.17 -35.24
CA ASP A 408 -0.26 17.94 -35.82
C ASP A 408 0.15 16.92 -34.74
N TRP A 409 0.35 17.38 -33.51
CA TRP A 409 0.77 16.57 -32.35
C TRP A 409 -0.38 16.19 -31.42
N GLU A 410 -1.63 16.55 -31.76
CA GLU A 410 -2.81 16.33 -30.91
C GLU A 410 -2.95 14.88 -30.46
N GLU A 411 -2.62 13.91 -31.34
CA GLU A 411 -2.67 12.48 -30.97
C GLU A 411 -1.71 12.14 -29.84
N TYR A 412 -0.53 12.76 -29.81
CA TYR A 412 0.50 12.50 -28.82
C TYR A 412 0.33 13.35 -27.56
N LEU A 413 0.07 14.65 -27.71
CA LEU A 413 -0.14 15.57 -26.59
C LEU A 413 -0.91 16.81 -27.09
N ILE A 414 -1.94 17.20 -26.38
CA ILE A 414 -2.64 18.46 -26.61
C ILE A 414 -1.80 19.59 -26.03
N ILE A 415 -1.36 20.49 -26.88
CA ILE A 415 -0.54 21.65 -26.54
C ILE A 415 -1.43 22.89 -26.55
N ASN A 416 -1.67 23.47 -25.36
CA ASN A 416 -2.39 24.72 -25.16
C ASN A 416 -1.81 25.49 -23.95
N SER A 417 -2.45 26.59 -23.57
CA SER A 417 -2.00 27.45 -22.47
C SER A 417 -1.94 26.77 -21.08
N ASN A 418 -2.58 25.60 -20.95
CA ASN A 418 -2.62 24.80 -19.69
C ASN A 418 -1.52 23.75 -19.62
N LEU A 419 -0.61 23.71 -20.59
CA LEU A 419 0.55 22.84 -20.57
C LEU A 419 1.52 23.25 -19.46
N SER A 420 1.88 22.32 -18.58
CA SER A 420 2.88 22.57 -17.53
C SER A 420 4.22 22.98 -18.13
N PRO A 421 4.94 23.94 -17.51
CA PRO A 421 6.22 24.44 -18.01
C PRO A 421 7.23 23.33 -18.24
N LEU A 422 7.86 23.32 -19.41
CA LEU A 422 8.91 22.37 -19.77
C LEU A 422 10.31 22.90 -19.48
N VAL A 423 10.47 24.22 -19.47
CA VAL A 423 11.74 24.93 -19.26
C VAL A 423 11.80 25.53 -17.88
N PRO A 424 13.01 25.80 -17.34
CA PRO A 424 13.15 26.54 -16.10
C PRO A 424 12.40 27.87 -16.18
N ILE A 425 11.75 28.27 -15.08
CA ILE A 425 10.95 29.48 -14.94
C ILE A 425 11.77 30.75 -15.23
N ASP A 426 13.09 30.68 -15.07
CA ASP A 426 14.00 31.79 -15.39
C ASP A 426 14.56 31.67 -16.82
N ILE A 427 13.82 32.20 -17.78
CA ILE A 427 14.27 32.28 -19.19
C ILE A 427 15.54 33.14 -19.32
N ASN A 428 15.80 34.04 -18.39
CA ASN A 428 17.01 34.87 -18.38
C ASN A 428 18.28 34.06 -18.08
N ALA A 429 18.17 32.85 -17.52
CA ALA A 429 19.27 31.92 -17.36
C ALA A 429 19.86 31.45 -18.71
N PHE A 430 19.12 31.55 -19.80
CA PHE A 430 19.57 31.26 -21.17
C PHE A 430 20.06 32.49 -21.93
N GLY A 431 20.05 33.68 -21.28
CA GLY A 431 20.51 34.94 -21.88
C GLY A 431 22.05 35.04 -21.92
N ASP A 432 22.53 35.69 -22.94
CA ASP A 432 23.80 35.84 -23.63
C ASP A 432 25.12 35.97 -22.81
N SER A 433 25.18 35.72 -21.53
CA SER A 433 26.44 35.83 -20.75
C SER A 433 26.47 35.07 -19.42
N SER A 434 25.53 34.24 -19.11
CA SER A 434 25.58 33.45 -17.90
C SER A 434 26.26 32.10 -18.14
N SER A 435 27.29 31.80 -17.37
CA SER A 435 27.97 30.51 -17.29
C SER A 435 27.11 29.40 -16.67
N VAL A 436 25.81 29.37 -16.94
CA VAL A 436 24.99 28.23 -16.54
C VAL A 436 25.35 27.05 -17.43
N GLU A 437 26.02 26.07 -16.85
CA GLU A 437 26.36 24.86 -17.58
C GLU A 437 25.05 24.20 -18.04
N LEU A 438 25.01 23.76 -19.31
CA LEU A 438 23.85 23.07 -19.90
C LEU A 438 23.30 21.96 -19.01
N MET A 439 24.18 21.27 -18.28
CA MET A 439 23.80 20.21 -17.35
C MET A 439 22.99 20.74 -16.17
N ASP A 440 23.38 21.88 -15.60
CA ASP A 440 22.62 22.49 -14.48
C ASP A 440 21.24 22.94 -14.92
N ALA A 441 21.12 23.48 -16.12
CA ALA A 441 19.82 23.83 -16.72
C ALA A 441 18.92 22.60 -16.91
N ILE A 442 19.47 21.48 -17.42
CA ILE A 442 18.74 20.23 -17.57
C ILE A 442 18.27 19.68 -16.23
N PHE A 443 19.17 19.59 -15.24
CA PHE A 443 18.83 19.04 -13.92
C PHE A 443 17.90 19.93 -13.08
N SER A 444 17.74 21.20 -13.44
CA SER A 444 16.79 22.13 -12.82
C SER A 444 15.43 22.17 -13.52
N MET A 445 15.22 21.43 -14.61
CA MET A 445 13.92 21.41 -15.30
C MET A 445 12.79 20.96 -14.38
N PRO A 446 11.69 21.74 -14.28
CA PRO A 446 10.58 21.40 -13.39
C PRO A 446 9.85 20.11 -13.74
N SER A 447 9.93 19.70 -15.02
CA SER A 447 9.30 18.48 -15.55
C SER A 447 10.23 17.26 -15.57
N LEU A 448 11.39 17.31 -14.89
CA LEU A 448 12.36 16.24 -14.83
C LEU A 448 12.28 15.50 -13.49
N ALA A 449 12.46 14.17 -13.54
CA ALA A 449 12.69 13.33 -12.38
C ALA A 449 13.85 12.38 -12.63
N TYR A 450 14.66 12.12 -11.61
CA TYR A 450 15.75 11.17 -11.72
C TYR A 450 16.06 10.48 -10.38
N ARG A 451 16.59 9.28 -10.47
CA ARG A 451 16.91 8.43 -9.33
C ARG A 451 18.15 7.61 -9.59
N GLY A 452 19.00 7.48 -8.58
CA GLY A 452 20.12 6.57 -8.56
C GLY A 452 20.15 5.78 -7.27
N ARG A 453 20.42 4.48 -7.35
CA ARG A 453 20.52 3.60 -6.19
C ARG A 453 21.65 2.60 -6.34
N ALA A 454 22.42 2.44 -5.28
CA ALA A 454 23.43 1.41 -5.17
C ALA A 454 23.14 0.53 -3.95
N ILE A 455 23.21 -0.78 -4.13
CA ILE A 455 23.02 -1.78 -3.08
C ILE A 455 24.23 -2.69 -3.06
N THR A 456 24.75 -2.98 -1.88
CA THR A 456 25.81 -3.99 -1.71
C THR A 456 25.37 -5.05 -0.70
N ASN A 457 25.79 -6.30 -0.93
CA ASN A 457 25.52 -7.41 -0.03
C ASN A 457 26.78 -8.28 0.11
N PHE A 458 27.57 -8.01 1.16
CA PHE A 458 28.81 -8.74 1.44
C PHE A 458 28.83 -9.20 2.90
N TYR A 459 29.22 -10.45 3.14
CA TYR A 459 29.51 -11.01 4.47
C TYR A 459 28.38 -10.79 5.51
N GLY A 460 27.11 -10.85 5.08
CA GLY A 460 25.96 -10.61 5.97
C GLY A 460 25.67 -9.14 6.24
N ASN A 461 26.39 -8.22 5.58
CA ASN A 461 26.09 -6.80 5.56
C ASN A 461 25.33 -6.43 4.29
N TYR A 462 24.22 -5.69 4.44
CA TYR A 462 23.42 -5.14 3.37
C TYR A 462 23.45 -3.61 3.50
N PHE A 463 24.20 -2.96 2.61
CA PHE A 463 24.28 -1.51 2.55
C PHE A 463 23.56 -0.99 1.30
N SER A 464 22.82 0.10 1.43
CA SER A 464 22.22 0.80 0.30
C SER A 464 22.33 2.31 0.45
N ILE A 465 22.57 2.96 -0.68
CA ILE A 465 22.50 4.40 -0.86
C ILE A 465 21.56 4.70 -2.02
N GLU A 466 20.71 5.69 -1.85
CA GLU A 466 19.75 6.13 -2.85
C GLU A 466 19.67 7.64 -2.88
N TYR A 467 19.60 8.20 -4.08
CA TYR A 467 19.31 9.60 -4.33
C TYR A 467 18.17 9.69 -5.33
N SER A 468 17.18 10.56 -5.10
CA SER A 468 16.12 10.84 -6.04
C SER A 468 15.68 12.30 -5.99
N GLN A 469 15.32 12.83 -7.15
CA GLN A 469 14.70 14.14 -7.28
C GLN A 469 13.53 14.06 -8.24
N THR A 470 12.45 14.74 -7.89
CA THR A 470 11.23 14.87 -8.70
C THR A 470 10.87 16.35 -8.77
N GLY A 471 10.84 16.89 -9.96
CA GLY A 471 10.51 18.30 -10.18
C GLY A 471 9.06 18.65 -9.79
N PRO A 472 8.74 19.95 -9.61
CA PRO A 472 7.40 20.40 -9.22
C PRO A 472 6.33 20.12 -10.28
N GLU A 473 6.69 20.17 -11.55
CA GLU A 473 5.79 19.92 -12.67
C GLU A 473 5.87 18.49 -13.21
N PHE A 474 6.78 17.68 -12.67
CA PHE A 474 6.81 16.27 -13.04
C PHE A 474 5.54 15.56 -12.55
N ASN A 475 4.81 14.94 -13.46
CA ASN A 475 3.58 14.22 -13.15
C ASN A 475 3.49 12.91 -13.94
N SER A 476 2.94 11.89 -13.33
CA SER A 476 2.51 10.67 -14.00
C SER A 476 1.15 10.24 -13.46
N LEU A 477 0.11 10.38 -14.28
CA LEU A 477 -1.26 9.99 -13.92
C LEU A 477 -1.40 8.47 -13.64
N ALA A 478 -0.44 7.69 -14.13
CA ALA A 478 -0.37 6.25 -13.90
C ALA A 478 0.52 5.84 -12.70
N ASN A 479 1.01 6.82 -11.90
CA ASN A 479 1.85 6.56 -10.73
C ASN A 479 1.30 7.22 -9.46
N PRO A 480 0.45 6.52 -8.68
CA PRO A 480 -0.16 7.10 -7.48
C PRO A 480 0.82 7.32 -6.31
N TYR A 481 2.04 6.81 -6.41
CA TYR A 481 3.07 6.92 -5.35
C TYR A 481 4.05 8.07 -5.58
N LEU A 482 3.87 8.79 -6.68
CA LEU A 482 4.74 9.90 -7.02
C LEU A 482 4.49 11.09 -6.10
N VAL A 483 5.56 11.61 -5.50
CA VAL A 483 5.56 12.86 -4.74
C VAL A 483 6.39 13.88 -5.53
N LYS A 484 5.73 14.96 -5.92
CA LYS A 484 6.32 16.06 -6.70
C LYS A 484 7.16 16.99 -5.82
N ASN A 485 7.99 17.82 -6.48
CA ASN A 485 8.75 18.91 -5.87
C ASN A 485 9.58 18.47 -4.66
N LYS A 486 10.29 17.34 -4.83
CA LYS A 486 10.97 16.67 -3.74
C LYS A 486 12.35 16.20 -4.15
N ARG A 487 13.32 16.40 -3.26
CA ARG A 487 14.64 15.81 -3.33
C ARG A 487 14.91 14.99 -2.09
N GLU A 488 15.47 13.80 -2.25
CA GLU A 488 15.83 12.97 -1.10
C GLU A 488 17.09 12.15 -1.35
N TRP A 489 17.82 11.91 -0.29
CA TRP A 489 18.86 10.90 -0.27
C TRP A 489 18.75 10.06 1.01
N ALA A 490 19.04 8.80 0.88
CA ALA A 490 18.90 7.84 1.96
C ALA A 490 20.09 6.89 1.99
N ILE A 491 20.57 6.61 3.19
CA ILE A 491 21.57 5.58 3.45
C ILE A 491 20.96 4.59 4.42
N SER A 492 21.10 3.31 4.14
CA SER A 492 20.73 2.26 5.09
C SER A 492 21.76 1.15 5.12
N ASP A 493 21.98 0.64 6.32
CA ASP A 493 22.91 -0.45 6.57
C ASP A 493 22.30 -1.49 7.51
N LYS A 494 22.43 -2.77 7.18
CA LYS A 494 21.91 -3.89 7.95
C LYS A 494 23.00 -4.93 8.13
N PHE A 495 23.37 -5.13 9.38
CA PHE A 495 24.36 -6.12 9.79
C PHE A 495 23.69 -7.34 10.38
N LYS A 496 24.20 -8.52 10.01
CA LYS A 496 23.83 -9.79 10.62
C LYS A 496 25.06 -10.36 11.33
N LEU A 497 24.97 -10.49 12.63
CA LEU A 497 26.08 -10.94 13.49
C LEU A 497 25.71 -12.25 14.18
N PHE A 498 26.74 -13.00 14.65
CA PHE A 498 26.57 -14.22 15.42
C PHE A 498 25.64 -15.25 14.79
N LYS A 499 25.86 -15.59 13.51
CA LYS A 499 25.00 -16.52 12.73
C LYS A 499 23.53 -16.08 12.72
N ASN A 500 23.28 -14.78 12.45
CA ASN A 500 21.95 -14.13 12.44
C ASN A 500 21.23 -14.00 13.79
N ARG A 501 21.93 -14.25 14.91
CA ARG A 501 21.35 -14.07 16.25
C ARG A 501 21.22 -12.61 16.64
N LEU A 502 22.00 -11.73 16.07
CA LEU A 502 21.91 -10.28 16.26
C LEU A 502 21.85 -9.60 14.88
N MET A 503 20.79 -8.85 14.66
CA MET A 503 20.63 -8.03 13.47
C MET A 503 20.61 -6.57 13.90
N LEU A 504 21.47 -5.75 13.29
CA LEU A 504 21.52 -4.30 13.51
C LEU A 504 21.04 -3.62 12.24
N ASN A 505 20.23 -2.58 12.38
CA ASN A 505 19.75 -1.75 11.29
C ASN A 505 20.08 -0.30 11.58
N PHE A 506 20.68 0.37 10.61
CA PHE A 506 20.99 1.79 10.63
C PHE A 506 20.35 2.44 9.42
N GLY A 507 19.75 3.62 9.56
CA GLY A 507 19.21 4.37 8.46
C GLY A 507 19.30 5.87 8.72
N TYR A 508 19.71 6.61 7.69
CA TYR A 508 19.59 8.05 7.65
C TYR A 508 18.93 8.46 6.32
N LYS A 509 17.97 9.36 6.40
CA LYS A 509 17.26 9.91 5.26
C LYS A 509 17.14 11.42 5.43
N HIS A 510 17.55 12.13 4.39
CA HIS A 510 17.34 13.56 4.24
C HIS A 510 16.38 13.83 3.09
N GLN A 511 15.44 14.73 3.29
CA GLN A 511 14.43 15.07 2.32
C GLN A 511 14.22 16.58 2.33
N ASP A 512 14.23 17.16 1.14
CA ASP A 512 13.84 18.55 0.88
C ASP A 512 12.57 18.56 0.05
N ASP A 513 11.59 19.34 0.44
CA ASP A 513 10.38 19.63 -0.31
C ASP A 513 10.41 21.08 -0.79
N ASP A 514 9.66 21.42 -1.82
CA ASP A 514 9.57 22.76 -2.41
C ASP A 514 10.91 23.30 -2.97
N ILE A 515 11.69 22.43 -3.56
CA ILE A 515 13.09 22.67 -3.97
C ILE A 515 13.28 23.70 -5.08
N LEU A 516 12.26 23.95 -5.93
CA LEU A 516 12.33 24.87 -7.08
C LEU A 516 11.32 26.03 -6.99
N THR A 517 10.30 25.93 -6.15
CA THR A 517 9.22 26.93 -6.05
C THR A 517 9.40 27.88 -4.89
N ASN A 518 10.09 27.50 -3.83
CA ASN A 518 10.33 28.33 -2.65
C ASN A 518 11.75 28.15 -2.14
N VAL A 519 12.70 28.75 -2.86
CA VAL A 519 14.14 28.61 -2.57
C VAL A 519 14.53 29.20 -1.21
N GLU A 520 13.78 30.19 -0.71
CA GLU A 520 14.05 30.85 0.57
C GLU A 520 13.59 30.03 1.78
N ASN A 521 12.51 29.25 1.63
CA ASN A 521 11.87 28.51 2.73
C ASN A 521 11.66 27.03 2.37
N VAL A 522 12.74 26.34 2.02
CA VAL A 522 12.70 24.91 1.71
C VAL A 522 12.30 24.12 2.95
N LYS A 523 11.30 23.27 2.82
CA LYS A 523 10.93 22.33 3.88
C LYS A 523 11.91 21.17 3.91
N THR A 524 12.55 20.98 5.05
CA THR A 524 13.50 19.89 5.26
C THR A 524 12.99 18.87 6.25
N GLN A 525 13.26 17.59 5.99
CA GLN A 525 13.02 16.53 6.95
C GLN A 525 14.25 15.60 7.03
N ASN A 526 14.80 15.48 8.23
CA ASN A 526 15.85 14.52 8.54
C ASN A 526 15.26 13.36 9.33
N THR A 527 15.58 12.14 8.95
CA THR A 527 15.14 10.94 9.67
C THR A 527 16.36 10.08 9.98
N LEU A 528 16.64 9.89 11.26
CA LEU A 528 17.62 8.94 11.77
C LEU A 528 16.87 7.72 12.31
N SER A 529 17.30 6.53 11.95
CA SER A 529 16.73 5.29 12.48
C SER A 529 17.84 4.34 12.94
N PHE A 530 17.62 3.71 14.07
CA PHE A 530 18.46 2.66 14.61
C PHE A 530 17.59 1.53 15.14
N GLY A 531 17.94 0.30 14.88
CA GLY A 531 17.24 -0.84 15.44
C GLY A 531 18.16 -2.03 15.62
N PHE A 532 17.81 -2.87 16.59
CA PHE A 532 18.42 -4.19 16.69
C PHE A 532 17.36 -5.25 17.00
N ASN A 533 17.62 -6.44 16.51
CA ASN A 533 16.84 -7.63 16.80
C ASN A 533 17.80 -8.71 17.32
N ALA A 534 17.59 -9.13 18.56
CA ALA A 534 18.38 -10.19 19.23
C ALA A 534 17.55 -11.46 19.36
N LEU A 535 18.07 -12.55 18.78
CA LEU A 535 17.50 -13.89 18.78
C LEU A 535 18.51 -14.85 19.46
N PRO A 536 18.65 -14.80 20.79
CA PRO A 536 19.77 -15.48 21.47
C PRO A 536 19.70 -17.01 21.39
N GLY A 537 18.55 -17.57 21.08
CA GLY A 537 18.35 -19.02 20.93
C GLY A 537 17.19 -19.57 21.74
N PRO A 538 16.97 -20.89 21.69
CA PRO A 538 15.88 -21.55 22.40
C PRO A 538 15.90 -21.28 23.91
N GLY A 539 14.75 -21.08 24.52
CA GLY A 539 14.60 -20.87 25.96
C GLY A 539 15.02 -19.48 26.48
N LEU A 540 15.50 -18.59 25.59
CA LEU A 540 15.85 -17.22 25.95
C LEU A 540 14.88 -16.23 25.31
N PRO A 541 14.63 -15.06 25.93
CA PRO A 541 13.75 -14.05 25.36
C PRO A 541 14.35 -13.45 24.07
N THR A 542 13.50 -13.21 23.10
CA THR A 542 13.84 -12.41 21.90
C THR A 542 13.58 -10.95 22.21
N LEU A 543 14.47 -10.08 21.72
CA LEU A 543 14.43 -8.65 21.96
C LEU A 543 14.45 -7.91 20.62
N ASN A 544 13.48 -7.02 20.40
CA ASN A 544 13.44 -6.10 19.28
C ASN A 544 13.43 -4.67 19.84
N PHE A 545 14.35 -3.85 19.37
CA PHE A 545 14.44 -2.44 19.70
C PHE A 545 14.49 -1.61 18.43
N THR A 546 13.73 -0.52 18.40
CA THR A 546 13.74 0.45 17.30
C THR A 546 13.68 1.85 17.89
N TYR A 547 14.57 2.71 17.44
CA TYR A 547 14.56 4.14 17.67
C TYR A 547 14.54 4.89 16.36
N ARG A 548 13.71 5.92 16.27
CA ARG A 548 13.60 6.79 15.10
C ARG A 548 13.42 8.23 15.55
N SER A 549 14.29 9.12 15.08
CA SER A 549 14.19 10.57 15.24
C SER A 549 13.86 11.21 13.91
N ILE A 550 12.88 12.10 13.89
CA ILE A 550 12.44 12.85 12.71
C ILE A 550 12.47 14.33 13.07
N ASP A 551 13.35 15.07 12.40
CA ASP A 551 13.45 16.52 12.52
C ASP A 551 12.79 17.15 11.29
N ARG A 552 11.86 18.07 11.49
CA ARG A 552 11.19 18.83 10.43
C ARG A 552 11.39 20.31 10.63
N ASN A 553 11.64 21.00 9.52
CA ASN A 553 11.78 22.46 9.48
C ASN A 553 11.23 22.98 8.16
N ASN A 554 10.37 23.99 8.18
CA ASN A 554 9.84 24.60 6.96
C ASN A 554 10.59 25.87 6.53
N GLY A 555 11.73 26.20 7.18
CA GLY A 555 12.56 27.36 6.86
C GLY A 555 12.01 28.71 7.29
N ILE A 556 10.73 28.81 7.63
CA ILE A 556 10.10 30.07 8.04
C ILE A 556 10.58 30.44 9.44
N THR A 557 11.13 31.62 9.61
CA THR A 557 11.67 32.11 10.89
C THR A 557 10.86 33.28 11.46
N GLU A 558 10.12 33.98 10.64
CA GLU A 558 9.39 35.20 11.00
C GLU A 558 7.89 34.94 11.09
N LEU A 559 7.22 35.69 11.98
CA LEU A 559 5.77 35.73 12.08
C LEU A 559 5.23 36.60 10.96
N VAL A 560 4.12 36.21 10.34
CA VAL A 560 3.41 37.05 9.37
C VAL A 560 2.42 37.91 10.14
N GLU A 561 2.65 39.21 10.16
CA GLU A 561 1.69 40.20 10.70
C GLU A 561 0.66 40.53 9.61
N LEU A 562 -0.61 40.31 9.92
CA LEU A 562 -1.72 40.66 9.04
C LEU A 562 -2.11 42.15 9.26
N PRO A 563 -2.74 42.81 8.28
CA PRO A 563 -3.12 44.24 8.37
C PRO A 563 -4.06 44.57 9.54
N ASP A 564 -4.75 43.62 10.11
CA ASP A 564 -5.66 43.73 11.25
C ASP A 564 -4.97 43.54 12.61
N MET A 565 -3.62 43.54 12.66
CA MET A 565 -2.79 43.30 13.85
C MET A 565 -2.91 41.85 14.39
N THR A 566 -3.51 40.94 13.67
CA THR A 566 -3.41 39.51 13.99
C THR A 566 -2.12 38.92 13.41
N SER A 567 -1.50 38.01 14.10
CA SER A 567 -0.30 37.30 13.59
C SER A 567 -0.63 35.86 13.28
N THR A 568 -0.24 35.40 12.10
CA THR A 568 -0.33 33.98 11.75
C THR A 568 1.04 33.34 11.90
N ASP A 569 1.13 32.33 12.74
CA ASP A 569 2.37 31.57 12.96
C ASP A 569 2.41 30.30 12.13
N ASN A 570 3.03 30.38 10.94
CA ASN A 570 3.20 29.27 10.02
C ASN A 570 4.58 28.58 10.15
N ARG A 571 5.38 28.97 11.16
CA ARG A 571 6.70 28.38 11.40
C ARG A 571 6.57 26.93 11.85
N GLU A 572 7.34 26.03 11.27
CA GLU A 572 7.46 24.64 11.70
C GLU A 572 8.92 24.28 11.98
N LYS A 573 9.23 23.92 13.20
CA LYS A 573 10.50 23.31 13.57
C LYS A 573 10.24 22.30 14.69
N THR A 574 10.06 21.04 14.32
CA THR A 574 9.65 19.99 15.25
C THR A 574 10.62 18.82 15.23
N GLN A 575 10.81 18.21 16.39
CA GLN A 575 11.53 16.95 16.53
C GLN A 575 10.57 15.88 17.07
N THR A 576 10.51 14.74 16.38
CA THR A 576 9.70 13.60 16.82
C THR A 576 10.62 12.40 17.10
N ASN A 577 10.63 11.93 18.33
CA ASN A 577 11.36 10.75 18.76
C ASN A 577 10.39 9.59 18.96
N ASN A 578 10.63 8.48 18.29
CA ASN A 578 9.85 7.25 18.42
C ASN A 578 10.77 6.16 18.96
N LEU A 579 10.42 5.55 20.08
CA LEU A 579 11.11 4.43 20.69
C LEU A 579 10.16 3.25 20.79
N MET A 580 10.58 2.08 20.34
CA MET A 580 9.84 0.85 20.50
C MET A 580 10.75 -0.25 21.06
N LEU A 581 10.30 -0.90 22.10
CA LEU A 581 10.93 -2.08 22.69
C LEU A 581 9.90 -3.20 22.72
N ASN A 582 10.25 -4.35 22.16
CA ASN A 582 9.43 -5.54 22.23
C ASN A 582 10.26 -6.73 22.76
N VAL A 583 9.73 -7.43 23.73
CA VAL A 583 10.33 -8.61 24.36
C VAL A 583 9.35 -9.76 24.26
N ASN A 584 9.78 -10.89 23.68
CA ASN A 584 8.97 -12.11 23.64
C ASN A 584 9.74 -13.25 24.30
N HIS A 585 9.06 -14.01 25.13
CA HIS A 585 9.61 -15.16 25.79
C HIS A 585 8.62 -16.32 25.81
N ARG A 586 9.12 -17.50 25.43
CA ARG A 586 8.38 -18.76 25.58
C ARG A 586 9.00 -19.58 26.67
N PHE A 587 8.16 -20.13 27.53
CA PHE A 587 8.59 -21.00 28.63
C PHE A 587 7.53 -22.06 28.90
N ASP A 588 8.01 -23.22 29.30
CA ASP A 588 7.19 -24.35 29.66
C ASP A 588 7.22 -24.48 31.18
N LEU A 589 6.03 -24.48 31.81
CA LEU A 589 5.81 -24.87 33.18
C LEU A 589 4.93 -26.13 33.18
N VAL A 590 3.73 -26.04 33.78
CA VAL A 590 2.71 -27.10 33.63
C VAL A 590 2.15 -27.09 32.19
N TRP A 591 2.12 -25.90 31.58
CA TRP A 591 1.64 -25.65 30.22
C TRP A 591 2.66 -24.80 29.46
N ASN A 592 2.48 -24.73 28.15
CA ASN A 592 3.31 -23.89 27.29
C ASN A 592 2.79 -22.44 27.31
N HIS A 593 3.64 -21.52 27.71
CA HIS A 593 3.33 -20.10 27.83
C HIS A 593 4.17 -19.29 26.86
N SER A 594 3.56 -18.28 26.26
CA SER A 594 4.24 -17.23 25.52
C SER A 594 3.84 -15.87 26.09
N ILE A 595 4.78 -15.16 26.67
CA ILE A 595 4.59 -13.79 27.15
C ILE A 595 5.27 -12.83 26.17
N SER A 596 4.57 -11.75 25.84
CA SER A 596 5.17 -10.63 25.10
C SER A 596 4.89 -9.33 25.82
N GLY A 597 5.90 -8.46 25.87
CA GLY A 597 5.81 -7.10 26.36
C GLY A 597 6.23 -6.13 25.26
N THR A 598 5.45 -5.09 25.04
CA THR A 598 5.78 -4.03 24.08
C THR A 598 5.67 -2.69 24.80
N PHE A 599 6.71 -1.87 24.67
CA PHE A 599 6.72 -0.49 25.09
C PHE A 599 6.94 0.39 23.85
N VAL A 600 6.11 1.41 23.68
CA VAL A 600 6.25 2.43 22.64
C VAL A 600 6.20 3.78 23.31
N SER A 601 7.14 4.68 22.95
CA SER A 601 7.13 6.08 23.33
C SER A 601 7.26 6.92 22.06
N ILE A 602 6.37 7.88 21.92
CA ILE A 602 6.39 8.88 20.84
C ILE A 602 6.38 10.24 21.52
N GLU A 603 7.39 11.02 21.25
CA GLU A 603 7.51 12.37 21.79
C GLU A 603 7.77 13.32 20.62
N LYS A 604 6.86 14.26 20.42
CA LYS A 604 6.99 15.34 19.45
C LYS A 604 7.13 16.64 20.22
N GLU A 605 8.18 17.40 19.91
CA GLU A 605 8.53 18.65 20.55
C GLU A 605 8.59 19.76 19.50
N ASP A 606 7.98 20.89 19.80
CA ASP A 606 8.18 22.13 19.06
C ASP A 606 9.49 22.78 19.54
N LYS A 607 10.33 23.21 18.59
CA LYS A 607 11.65 23.79 18.88
C LYS A 607 11.64 25.31 18.90
N PHE A 608 10.50 25.97 18.64
CA PHE A 608 10.38 27.42 18.84
C PHE A 608 10.02 27.73 20.30
N SER A 609 10.74 28.66 20.89
CA SER A 609 10.52 29.10 22.29
C SER A 609 9.35 30.07 22.43
N GLU A 610 9.03 30.80 21.37
CA GLU A 610 7.98 31.83 21.36
C GLU A 610 7.06 31.58 20.16
N ARG A 611 5.76 31.61 20.41
CA ARG A 611 4.70 31.38 19.42
C ARG A 611 3.65 32.52 19.48
N ALA A 612 2.90 32.70 18.41
CA ALA A 612 1.72 33.54 18.41
C ALA A 612 0.71 33.09 19.47
N VAL A 613 -0.09 34.05 20.01
CA VAL A 613 -1.04 33.78 21.11
C VAL A 613 -2.06 32.71 20.75
N ASP A 614 -2.50 32.68 19.49
CA ASP A 614 -3.51 31.73 19.00
C ASP A 614 -2.91 30.43 18.43
N PHE A 615 -1.59 30.24 18.56
CA PHE A 615 -0.92 29.07 18.05
C PHE A 615 -1.26 27.84 18.89
N VAL A 616 -1.65 26.75 18.20
CA VAL A 616 -1.84 25.44 18.82
C VAL A 616 -0.52 24.68 18.79
N ASP A 617 0.06 24.45 19.96
CA ASP A 617 1.34 23.74 20.10
C ASP A 617 1.24 22.32 19.51
N PRO A 618 2.05 21.95 18.50
CA PRO A 618 2.05 20.62 17.90
C PRO A 618 2.74 19.56 18.77
N SER A 619 3.27 19.93 19.93
CA SER A 619 3.95 18.99 20.83
C SER A 619 2.97 17.97 21.39
N MET A 620 3.40 16.73 21.39
CA MET A 620 2.64 15.64 21.98
C MET A 620 3.57 14.58 22.59
N SER A 621 3.10 13.93 23.64
CA SER A 621 3.76 12.75 24.21
C SER A 621 2.77 11.61 24.26
N THR A 622 3.17 10.44 23.77
CA THR A 622 2.35 9.23 23.85
C THR A 622 3.19 8.07 24.32
N SER A 623 2.70 7.36 25.32
CA SER A 623 3.31 6.12 25.82
C SER A 623 2.31 4.97 25.75
N VAL A 624 2.75 3.83 25.24
CA VAL A 624 1.94 2.61 25.16
C VAL A 624 2.70 1.46 25.81
N ILE A 625 2.07 0.79 26.76
CA ILE A 625 2.55 -0.44 27.35
C ILE A 625 1.54 -1.54 27.01
N ASN A 626 2.00 -2.58 26.35
CA ASN A 626 1.19 -3.75 26.06
C ASN A 626 1.84 -5.00 26.64
N VAL A 627 1.05 -5.82 27.31
CA VAL A 627 1.47 -7.13 27.83
C VAL A 627 0.47 -8.17 27.34
N SER A 628 0.98 -9.21 26.71
CA SER A 628 0.19 -10.33 26.20
C SER A 628 0.70 -11.65 26.76
N LEU A 629 -0.20 -12.50 27.19
CA LEU A 629 0.07 -13.86 27.66
C LEU A 629 -0.79 -14.84 26.86
N ILE A 630 -0.14 -15.76 26.16
CA ILE A 630 -0.80 -16.87 25.47
C ILE A 630 -0.44 -18.15 26.23
N THR A 631 -1.44 -18.94 26.60
CA THR A 631 -1.27 -20.23 27.28
C THR A 631 -1.90 -21.34 26.45
N ARG A 632 -1.11 -22.36 26.16
CA ARG A 632 -1.55 -23.63 25.55
C ARG A 632 -1.56 -24.69 26.63
N TYR A 633 -2.73 -25.22 26.88
CA TYR A 633 -2.95 -26.22 27.92
C TYR A 633 -2.66 -27.63 27.41
N SER A 634 -2.55 -28.59 28.30
CA SER A 634 -2.44 -30.02 27.96
C SER A 634 -3.70 -30.55 27.25
N VAL A 635 -4.87 -29.97 27.51
CA VAL A 635 -6.06 -30.11 26.66
C VAL A 635 -5.94 -29.15 25.48
N PRO A 636 -6.61 -29.38 24.36
CA PRO A 636 -6.48 -28.55 23.16
C PRO A 636 -7.12 -27.14 23.31
N LEU A 637 -7.01 -26.56 24.48
CA LEU A 637 -7.45 -25.20 24.80
C LEU A 637 -6.27 -24.24 24.69
N GLN A 638 -6.49 -23.14 24.01
CA GLN A 638 -5.57 -21.99 24.03
C GLN A 638 -6.32 -20.78 24.56
N THR A 639 -5.71 -20.07 25.51
CA THR A 639 -6.21 -18.79 25.99
C THR A 639 -5.21 -17.69 25.67
N SER A 640 -5.71 -16.50 25.39
CA SER A 640 -4.89 -15.30 25.29
C SER A 640 -5.47 -14.20 26.17
N PHE A 641 -4.61 -13.57 26.95
CA PHE A 641 -4.90 -12.39 27.72
C PHE A 641 -3.99 -11.27 27.26
N ASN A 642 -4.56 -10.11 26.99
CA ASN A 642 -3.82 -8.93 26.58
C ASN A 642 -4.32 -7.73 27.38
N ILE A 643 -3.39 -6.95 27.89
CA ILE A 643 -3.67 -5.66 28.54
C ILE A 643 -2.80 -4.59 27.90
N THR A 644 -3.42 -3.46 27.54
CA THR A 644 -2.72 -2.32 26.97
C THR A 644 -3.10 -1.07 27.74
N SER A 645 -2.10 -0.34 28.19
CA SER A 645 -2.23 1.02 28.72
C SER A 645 -1.62 1.98 27.72
N ASN A 646 -2.38 2.99 27.35
CA ASN A 646 -1.95 4.09 26.50
C ASN A 646 -2.20 5.39 27.25
N SER A 647 -1.20 6.27 27.34
CA SER A 647 -1.31 7.62 27.89
C SER A 647 -0.79 8.60 26.84
N SER A 648 -1.59 9.59 26.51
CA SER A 648 -1.25 10.60 25.52
C SER A 648 -1.50 11.99 26.11
N GLU A 649 -0.51 12.85 26.04
CA GLU A 649 -0.63 14.29 26.28
C GLU A 649 -0.62 15.02 24.94
N LEU A 650 -1.60 15.85 24.69
CA LEU A 650 -1.79 16.59 23.43
C LEU A 650 -2.32 18.00 23.69
N SER A 651 -2.09 18.86 22.75
CA SER A 651 -2.68 20.20 22.77
C SER A 651 -4.17 20.12 22.46
N THR A 652 -5.00 20.80 23.25
CA THR A 652 -6.46 20.88 23.08
C THR A 652 -6.91 22.27 22.63
N GLY A 653 -5.98 23.22 22.56
CA GLY A 653 -6.19 24.59 22.13
C GLY A 653 -4.94 25.42 22.37
N PRO A 654 -4.95 26.74 22.01
CA PRO A 654 -3.84 27.64 22.28
C PRO A 654 -3.53 27.68 23.79
N GLY A 655 -2.29 27.34 24.16
CA GLY A 655 -1.83 27.27 25.54
C GLY A 655 -2.50 26.22 26.44
N GLN A 656 -3.31 25.34 25.88
CA GLN A 656 -4.02 24.32 26.63
C GLN A 656 -3.50 22.92 26.27
N ARG A 657 -3.27 22.09 27.29
CA ARG A 657 -2.90 20.67 27.14
C ARG A 657 -3.88 19.80 27.89
N GLY A 658 -4.17 18.65 27.31
CA GLY A 658 -5.00 17.62 27.93
C GLY A 658 -4.34 16.27 27.87
N THR A 659 -4.57 15.48 28.88
CA THR A 659 -4.12 14.08 28.95
C THR A 659 -5.30 13.19 28.58
N GLN A 660 -5.04 12.18 27.75
CA GLN A 660 -5.99 11.13 27.41
C GLN A 660 -5.37 9.76 27.74
N ASP A 661 -5.98 9.08 28.68
CA ASP A 661 -5.56 7.74 29.08
C ASP A 661 -6.53 6.69 28.59
N PHE A 662 -6.00 5.55 28.13
CA PHE A 662 -6.78 4.38 27.72
C PHE A 662 -6.23 3.13 28.39
N LEU A 663 -7.11 2.35 28.99
CA LEU A 663 -6.82 1.00 29.45
C LEU A 663 -7.69 0.03 28.67
N THR A 664 -7.07 -0.93 27.99
CA THR A 664 -7.81 -2.01 27.32
C THR A 664 -7.40 -3.36 27.88
N ALA A 665 -8.38 -4.24 28.07
CA ALA A 665 -8.16 -5.62 28.46
C ALA A 665 -8.92 -6.55 27.53
N ASN A 666 -8.24 -7.55 26.98
CA ASN A 666 -8.81 -8.54 26.08
C ASN A 666 -8.54 -9.93 26.63
N LEU A 667 -9.58 -10.73 26.72
CA LEU A 667 -9.48 -12.14 27.05
C LEU A 667 -10.09 -12.95 25.91
N SER A 668 -9.40 -13.95 25.40
CA SER A 668 -9.97 -14.86 24.41
C SER A 668 -9.57 -16.30 24.69
N ALA A 669 -10.43 -17.20 24.27
CA ALA A 669 -10.22 -18.64 24.35
C ALA A 669 -10.55 -19.28 23.01
N GLU A 670 -9.79 -20.27 22.64
CA GLU A 670 -9.96 -21.06 21.43
C GLU A 670 -9.90 -22.54 21.78
N TYR A 671 -10.87 -23.32 21.27
CA TYR A 671 -10.95 -24.74 21.52
C TYR A 671 -11.35 -25.50 20.25
N PRO A 672 -10.55 -26.47 19.80
CA PRO A 672 -10.87 -27.34 18.68
C PRO A 672 -11.74 -28.52 19.12
N PHE A 673 -12.82 -28.75 18.42
CA PHE A 673 -13.72 -29.88 18.59
C PHE A 673 -13.60 -30.87 17.41
N LEU A 674 -14.12 -32.07 17.60
CA LEU A 674 -14.23 -33.12 16.56
C LEU A 674 -12.93 -33.34 15.78
N GLY A 675 -11.83 -33.60 16.49
CA GLY A 675 -10.53 -33.85 15.85
C GLY A 675 -10.02 -32.63 15.05
N LYS A 676 -10.26 -31.42 15.53
CA LYS A 676 -9.89 -30.13 14.91
C LYS A 676 -10.72 -29.75 13.66
N LYS A 677 -11.81 -30.48 13.37
CA LYS A 677 -12.74 -30.09 12.29
C LYS A 677 -13.49 -28.80 12.60
N ILE A 678 -13.75 -28.56 13.88
CA ILE A 678 -14.41 -27.36 14.35
C ILE A 678 -13.48 -26.64 15.32
N LEU A 679 -13.23 -25.36 15.08
CA LEU A 679 -12.51 -24.47 15.96
C LEU A 679 -13.46 -23.40 16.46
N ALA A 680 -13.83 -23.46 17.74
CA ALA A 680 -14.64 -22.42 18.36
C ALA A 680 -13.71 -21.43 19.08
N ASN A 681 -14.03 -20.16 18.95
CA ASN A 681 -13.37 -19.10 19.70
C ASN A 681 -14.40 -18.18 20.35
N GLY A 682 -14.03 -17.64 21.50
CA GLY A 682 -14.81 -16.65 22.22
C GLY A 682 -13.89 -15.64 22.89
N GLY A 683 -14.37 -14.44 23.08
CA GLY A 683 -13.56 -13.40 23.70
C GLY A 683 -14.40 -12.27 24.27
N PHE A 684 -13.77 -11.59 25.19
CA PHE A 684 -14.30 -10.45 25.92
C PHE A 684 -13.29 -9.31 25.79
N ASN A 685 -13.77 -8.13 25.43
CA ASN A 685 -12.99 -6.92 25.28
C ASN A 685 -13.55 -5.84 26.20
N TYR A 686 -12.68 -5.19 26.96
CA TYR A 686 -13.04 -4.04 27.77
C TYR A 686 -12.07 -2.91 27.46
N ALA A 687 -12.56 -1.69 27.34
CA ALA A 687 -11.72 -0.50 27.30
C ALA A 687 -12.34 0.61 28.13
N ASN A 688 -11.48 1.39 28.74
CA ASN A 688 -11.83 2.59 29.48
C ASN A 688 -10.87 3.71 29.08
N GLY A 689 -11.42 4.86 28.71
CA GLY A 689 -10.69 6.07 28.40
C GLY A 689 -11.11 7.18 29.33
N SER A 690 -10.15 7.91 29.85
CA SER A 690 -10.35 9.05 30.77
C SER A 690 -9.47 10.22 30.35
N GLY A 691 -9.90 11.44 30.62
CA GLY A 691 -9.17 12.65 30.30
C GLY A 691 -9.97 13.60 29.41
N VAL A 692 -9.41 13.99 28.26
CA VAL A 692 -10.06 14.93 27.30
C VAL A 692 -11.42 14.41 26.82
N VAL A 693 -11.53 13.10 26.61
CA VAL A 693 -12.77 12.43 26.24
C VAL A 693 -12.96 11.21 27.14
N GLU A 694 -14.06 11.21 27.88
CA GLU A 694 -14.45 10.04 28.63
C GLU A 694 -15.16 9.04 27.71
N MET A 695 -14.67 7.80 27.66
CA MET A 695 -15.29 6.73 26.89
C MET A 695 -15.04 5.38 27.53
N SER A 696 -16.04 4.53 27.44
CA SER A 696 -15.89 3.13 27.82
C SER A 696 -16.55 2.24 26.77
N TRP A 697 -16.01 1.06 26.62
CA TRP A 697 -16.66 0.06 25.78
C TRP A 697 -16.52 -1.34 26.37
N LEU A 698 -17.57 -2.12 26.11
CA LEU A 698 -17.64 -3.52 26.43
C LEU A 698 -17.96 -4.29 25.16
N GLY A 699 -17.18 -5.31 24.85
CA GLY A 699 -17.41 -6.14 23.69
C GLY A 699 -17.35 -7.62 24.00
N VAL A 700 -18.25 -8.39 23.41
CA VAL A 700 -18.24 -9.85 23.44
C VAL A 700 -18.19 -10.34 22.00
N LYS A 701 -17.24 -11.23 21.70
CA LYS A 701 -17.11 -11.83 20.39
C LYS A 701 -17.16 -13.35 20.49
N GLY A 702 -17.72 -13.99 19.48
CA GLY A 702 -17.73 -15.44 19.33
C GLY A 702 -17.52 -15.80 17.88
N GLY A 703 -16.87 -16.92 17.61
CA GLY A 703 -16.63 -17.37 16.26
C GLY A 703 -16.50 -18.88 16.20
N LEU A 704 -16.77 -19.37 14.99
CA LEU A 704 -16.71 -20.77 14.67
C LEU A 704 -16.00 -20.91 13.32
N ARG A 705 -14.93 -21.69 13.27
CA ARG A 705 -14.36 -22.17 12.01
C ARG A 705 -14.65 -23.65 11.90
N TRP A 706 -15.39 -24.04 10.87
CA TRP A 706 -15.78 -25.40 10.62
C TRP A 706 -15.24 -25.88 9.28
N ARG A 707 -14.38 -26.91 9.34
CA ARG A 707 -13.96 -27.66 8.16
C ARG A 707 -15.02 -28.70 7.85
N ILE A 708 -15.93 -28.38 6.93
CA ILE A 708 -17.07 -29.24 6.55
C ILE A 708 -16.53 -30.45 5.80
N LEU A 709 -15.69 -30.19 4.81
CA LEU A 709 -14.88 -31.15 4.05
C LEU A 709 -13.42 -30.70 4.10
N ASP A 710 -12.50 -31.48 3.60
CA ASP A 710 -11.07 -31.10 3.60
C ASP A 710 -10.81 -29.81 2.81
N ASP A 711 -11.59 -29.59 1.78
CA ASP A 711 -11.54 -28.46 0.84
C ASP A 711 -12.66 -27.43 1.06
N LEU A 712 -13.63 -27.70 1.94
CA LEU A 712 -14.74 -26.75 2.22
C LEU A 712 -14.74 -26.34 3.68
N SER A 713 -14.60 -25.05 3.92
CA SER A 713 -14.63 -24.48 5.27
C SER A 713 -15.61 -23.31 5.40
N LEU A 714 -16.29 -23.25 6.55
CA LEU A 714 -17.11 -22.13 6.98
C LEU A 714 -16.46 -21.43 8.15
N ASN A 715 -16.36 -20.11 8.09
CA ASN A 715 -15.94 -19.26 9.19
C ASN A 715 -17.06 -18.27 9.50
N ALA A 716 -17.66 -18.38 10.67
CA ALA A 716 -18.70 -17.48 11.17
C ALA A 716 -18.20 -16.76 12.42
N GLN A 717 -18.43 -15.48 12.51
CA GLN A 717 -18.02 -14.63 13.63
C GLN A 717 -19.11 -13.62 13.94
N GLY A 718 -19.39 -13.42 15.21
CA GLY A 718 -20.27 -12.37 15.73
C GLY A 718 -19.57 -11.56 16.80
N GLU A 719 -19.81 -10.28 16.85
CA GLU A 719 -19.35 -9.36 17.87
C GLU A 719 -20.49 -8.42 18.27
N PHE A 720 -20.74 -8.30 19.54
CA PHE A 720 -21.56 -7.26 20.13
C PHE A 720 -20.66 -6.29 20.87
N ARG A 721 -20.83 -5.01 20.68
CA ARG A 721 -20.09 -3.95 21.35
C ARG A 721 -21.04 -2.88 21.86
N SER A 722 -20.98 -2.57 23.13
CA SER A 722 -21.61 -1.40 23.72
C SER A 722 -20.53 -0.36 24.01
N LYS A 723 -20.65 0.82 23.44
CA LYS A 723 -19.72 1.94 23.61
C LYS A 723 -20.48 3.10 24.24
N GLU A 724 -19.89 3.70 25.26
CA GLU A 724 -20.34 4.94 25.88
C GLU A 724 -19.28 6.02 25.64
N THR A 725 -19.71 7.19 25.19
CA THR A 725 -18.83 8.33 24.95
C THR A 725 -19.57 9.59 25.42
N ALA A 726 -19.00 10.31 26.39
CA ALA A 726 -19.59 11.52 26.96
C ALA A 726 -21.08 11.33 27.39
N GLY A 727 -21.40 10.18 28.00
CA GLY A 727 -22.74 9.84 28.45
C GLY A 727 -23.70 9.34 27.35
N ILE A 728 -23.29 9.28 26.10
CA ILE A 728 -24.08 8.74 24.99
C ILE A 728 -23.67 7.29 24.75
N SER A 729 -24.64 6.38 24.87
CA SER A 729 -24.41 4.95 24.64
C SER A 729 -24.80 4.57 23.22
N LYS A 730 -23.92 3.82 22.53
CA LYS A 730 -24.16 3.27 21.20
C LYS A 730 -23.84 1.79 21.18
N ASN A 731 -24.74 1.03 20.58
CA ASN A 731 -24.57 -0.41 20.41
C ASN A 731 -24.19 -0.75 18.97
N THR A 732 -23.26 -1.66 18.82
CA THR A 732 -22.81 -2.15 17.50
C THR A 732 -22.88 -3.66 17.50
N ILE A 733 -23.51 -4.22 16.47
CA ILE A 733 -23.53 -5.65 16.20
C ILE A 733 -22.82 -5.88 14.87
N ILE A 734 -21.81 -6.74 14.89
CA ILE A 734 -21.07 -7.12 13.70
C ILE A 734 -21.24 -8.63 13.52
N ALA A 735 -21.72 -9.04 12.37
CA ALA A 735 -21.79 -10.46 12.00
C ALA A 735 -21.05 -10.68 10.68
N ARG A 736 -20.22 -11.71 10.62
CA ARG A 736 -19.45 -12.08 9.42
C ARG A 736 -19.52 -13.56 9.19
N ALA A 737 -19.75 -13.94 7.94
CA ALA A 737 -19.70 -15.34 7.51
C ALA A 737 -18.88 -15.45 6.24
N ASN A 738 -17.97 -16.42 6.19
CA ASN A 738 -17.15 -16.71 5.02
C ASN A 738 -17.23 -18.20 4.73
N LEU A 739 -17.66 -18.54 3.53
CA LEU A 739 -17.61 -19.90 2.99
C LEU A 739 -16.46 -19.96 1.98
N GLU A 740 -15.53 -20.88 2.17
CA GLU A 740 -14.35 -21.04 1.32
C GLU A 740 -14.26 -22.47 0.85
N TYR A 741 -14.15 -22.63 -0.47
CA TYR A 741 -13.87 -23.89 -1.14
C TYR A 741 -12.54 -23.81 -1.87
N SER A 742 -11.64 -24.76 -1.60
CA SER A 742 -10.31 -24.87 -2.22
C SER A 742 -10.24 -26.16 -3.03
N PHE A 743 -9.65 -26.15 -4.20
CA PHE A 743 -9.55 -27.34 -5.09
C PHE A 743 -8.22 -27.36 -5.82
#